data_1c533ab16f618e4cbfff94814d9fbf26
#
_entry.id   1c533ab16f618e4cbfff94814d9fbf26
#
_cell.length_a   1.000
_cell.length_b   1.000
_cell.length_c   1.000
_cell.angle_alpha   90.00
_cell.angle_beta   90.00
_cell.angle_gamma   90.00
#
_symmetry.space_group_name_H-M   'P 1'
#
loop_
_entity.id
_entity.type
_entity.pdbx_description
1 polymer ?
#
loop_
_entity_poly.entity_id
_entity_poly.type
_entity_poly.pdbx_seq_one_letter_code
_entity_poly.pdbx_strand_id
1 'polypeptide(L)'
;MKFFRTRVFMLTICGLLCGASQAASNEAIPKGEIRILANELQPDRRTFPTPVGHAVDVNPPAFCWPSPRDYFLKPLLTYDFQLSRSADFKTLEVSQEGSNGSFAQLKQPLAEGTWCWRYRRQGQAWKGPYSFSVDSTARIDRRPPSEVFVKAITNERPRIVVPRVRLEAFRAQCKTNGVTAALCKTATAYFDVELPQCDILMKYSGREKESLWLKDKSGQFRKNNKQVFISTKFPENYIMSQITSATWESGVVDLCRAYWLTGDEKYGREALRWAMRLATFPVLPGNNTTYDGNPFPDGFCCGSYLNALAYAYDGLQSLMTDEQRTLLRNNLAERLRIYYAYYCNRLESRAVEHHGWQMSMPRFLNAAITMRGDLPEADRYLSYFYDVWAARDPELGRTDGGWFGGNYIGANVTTMVEVPALFRQYTGYNYYKHPFYRNLPYWFLYRQPPGSVEDGFAGDGYGGNSRALAWNVAALLGVLDADLDLPVAGWLSDQTSPLAGGKRPDFAWARRMMGLPLENARRAQPPKELPQAHLFPDVGVANMHRDLLNPKNDLHVALRSSPYGTFGHNLASHNAVNVVYQGDYLFVPYGHRHGDGPNSAACYRHTRGHNSVLIDGKGQPFSPQAYGWIPRFLHGEQISYVCGDASQAYDAEPHYREDEIFGRADLLISDHISRGDMQRFRRHVLFLRPSLIVVYDELEAKKPVQWDWVLHCRKMLTADGARLTVDGVKASVDVLSSTPMAATVKTEPMFPAINFMGMYDFENQGKPFPNVGSHAYLSTTAKTPQLRVLALMQVGEQYPIIQKDGGVECGPWTLRAEMNPSQPANLTVSNRDGSAAFVLKTPDRGESVLTETIGGQQKVVKTVDRIPDVAKDVEWDSNDGEK
;
A
#
# COMPACT_ATOMS: atom_id res chain seq x y z
N MET A 1 -38.01 21.79 9.42
CA MET A 1 -38.98 20.75 8.96
C MET A 1 -38.56 20.08 7.64
N LYS A 2 -37.91 20.72 6.70
CA LYS A 2 -37.38 20.06 5.47
C LYS A 2 -36.18 19.13 5.70
N PHE A 3 -35.37 19.36 6.71
CA PHE A 3 -34.21 18.53 7.06
C PHE A 3 -34.58 17.17 7.66
N PHE A 4 -35.73 17.06 8.30
CA PHE A 4 -36.19 15.81 8.94
C PHE A 4 -36.75 14.80 7.92
N ARG A 5 -37.34 15.30 6.82
CA ARG A 5 -37.88 14.41 5.77
C ARG A 5 -36.79 13.77 4.91
N THR A 6 -35.67 14.45 4.68
CA THR A 6 -34.55 13.90 3.90
C THR A 6 -33.79 12.79 4.65
N ARG A 7 -33.69 12.88 5.99
CA ARG A 7 -33.11 11.81 6.81
C ARG A 7 -33.92 10.53 6.82
N VAL A 8 -35.24 10.64 6.83
CA VAL A 8 -36.15 9.47 6.79
C VAL A 8 -36.11 8.81 5.41
N PHE A 9 -35.93 9.57 4.34
CA PHE A 9 -35.88 9.02 2.97
C PHE A 9 -34.55 8.30 2.71
N MET A 10 -33.41 8.79 3.26
CA MET A 10 -32.10 8.11 3.16
C MET A 10 -32.06 6.80 3.95
N LEU A 11 -32.66 6.79 5.13
CA LEU A 11 -32.78 5.56 5.92
C LEU A 11 -33.67 4.51 5.22
N THR A 12 -34.67 4.95 4.47
CA THR A 12 -35.57 4.06 3.76
C THR A 12 -34.99 3.49 2.47
N ILE A 13 -34.12 4.23 1.76
CA ILE A 13 -33.44 3.73 0.55
C ILE A 13 -32.27 2.80 0.92
N CYS A 14 -31.48 3.10 1.94
CA CYS A 14 -30.52 2.14 2.50
C CYS A 14 -31.22 0.88 3.05
N GLY A 15 -32.39 1.04 3.68
CA GLY A 15 -33.19 -0.07 4.17
C GLY A 15 -33.82 -0.93 3.07
N LEU A 16 -34.12 -0.38 1.90
CA LEU A 16 -34.72 -1.12 0.80
C LEU A 16 -33.71 -1.89 -0.06
N LEU A 17 -32.49 -1.43 -0.19
CA LEU A 17 -31.42 -2.16 -0.87
C LEU A 17 -30.75 -3.20 0.03
N CYS A 18 -30.70 -2.96 1.34
CA CYS A 18 -30.36 -3.98 2.34
C CYS A 18 -31.51 -4.96 2.63
N GLY A 19 -32.76 -4.56 2.38
CA GLY A 19 -33.95 -5.34 2.72
C GLY A 19 -34.09 -6.68 1.99
N ALA A 20 -33.48 -6.83 0.81
CA ALA A 20 -33.49 -8.10 0.09
C ALA A 20 -32.51 -9.13 0.66
N SER A 21 -31.44 -8.68 1.36
CA SER A 21 -30.52 -9.58 2.06
C SER A 21 -30.81 -9.73 3.56
N GLN A 22 -31.61 -8.81 4.13
CA GLN A 22 -32.02 -8.84 5.55
C GLN A 22 -33.15 -9.81 5.87
N ALA A 23 -33.91 -10.27 4.89
CA ALA A 23 -35.02 -11.22 5.13
C ALA A 23 -34.57 -12.58 5.69
N ALA A 24 -33.27 -12.91 5.60
CA ALA A 24 -32.71 -14.14 6.14
C ALA A 24 -32.08 -14.00 7.54
N SER A 25 -32.19 -12.86 8.21
CA SER A 25 -31.26 -12.53 9.30
C SER A 25 -31.87 -12.17 10.65
N ASN A 26 -33.14 -12.46 10.88
CA ASN A 26 -33.76 -12.26 12.21
C ASN A 26 -33.43 -13.37 13.23
N GLU A 27 -32.55 -14.29 12.92
CA GLU A 27 -32.03 -15.21 13.90
C GLU A 27 -31.07 -14.48 14.83
N ALA A 28 -31.26 -14.66 16.14
CA ALA A 28 -30.32 -14.12 17.14
C ALA A 28 -28.90 -14.60 16.81
N ILE A 29 -27.93 -13.69 16.73
CA ILE A 29 -26.53 -14.07 16.52
C ILE A 29 -26.13 -15.02 17.65
N PRO A 30 -25.70 -16.25 17.35
CA PRO A 30 -25.25 -17.18 18.38
C PRO A 30 -24.13 -16.57 19.21
N LYS A 31 -24.09 -16.89 20.46
CA LYS A 31 -23.07 -16.37 21.39
C LYS A 31 -21.66 -16.71 20.87
N GLY A 32 -20.86 -15.70 20.57
CA GLY A 32 -19.52 -15.85 20.00
C GLY A 32 -19.45 -15.82 18.49
N GLU A 33 -20.59 -15.67 17.77
CA GLU A 33 -20.59 -15.46 16.32
C GLU A 33 -20.70 -13.96 15.97
N ILE A 34 -20.11 -13.61 14.83
CA ILE A 34 -20.08 -12.24 14.32
C ILE A 34 -20.78 -12.22 12.96
N ARG A 35 -21.72 -11.30 12.79
CA ARG A 35 -22.29 -11.01 11.46
C ARG A 35 -21.41 -10.01 10.73
N ILE A 36 -21.10 -10.33 9.49
CA ILE A 36 -20.40 -9.45 8.58
C ILE A 36 -21.44 -8.69 7.78
N LEU A 37 -21.21 -7.42 7.56
CA LEU A 37 -22.04 -6.61 6.67
C LEU A 37 -21.98 -7.10 5.23
N ALA A 38 -23.05 -6.91 4.46
CA ALA A 38 -23.12 -7.38 3.07
C ALA A 38 -21.97 -6.85 2.21
N ASN A 39 -21.53 -5.60 2.41
CA ASN A 39 -20.39 -5.02 1.74
C ASN A 39 -19.04 -5.62 2.18
N GLU A 40 -18.98 -6.24 3.36
CA GLU A 40 -17.81 -6.97 3.83
C GLU A 40 -17.74 -8.41 3.28
N LEU A 41 -18.85 -8.92 2.77
CA LEU A 41 -18.94 -10.25 2.16
C LEU A 41 -18.43 -10.28 0.71
N GLN A 42 -18.15 -9.13 0.12
CA GLN A 42 -17.63 -9.11 -1.26
C GLN A 42 -16.25 -9.77 -1.32
N PRO A 43 -16.02 -10.61 -2.35
CA PRO A 43 -14.73 -11.25 -2.52
C PRO A 43 -13.64 -10.20 -2.66
N ASP A 44 -12.56 -10.37 -1.92
CA ASP A 44 -11.39 -9.51 -2.06
C ASP A 44 -10.54 -10.01 -3.23
N ARG A 45 -10.52 -9.21 -4.28
CA ARG A 45 -9.87 -9.54 -5.54
C ARG A 45 -8.46 -8.98 -5.66
N ARG A 46 -7.82 -8.66 -4.55
CA ARG A 46 -6.52 -7.98 -4.53
C ARG A 46 -5.32 -8.92 -4.63
N THR A 47 -5.52 -10.20 -4.40
CA THR A 47 -4.48 -11.21 -4.55
C THR A 47 -4.58 -11.85 -5.92
N PHE A 48 -3.55 -11.68 -6.73
CA PHE A 48 -3.43 -12.36 -8.01
C PHE A 48 -2.74 -13.71 -7.85
N PRO A 49 -3.00 -14.70 -8.75
CA PRO A 49 -2.16 -15.88 -8.82
C PRO A 49 -0.70 -15.47 -9.03
N THR A 50 0.21 -15.97 -8.21
CA THR A 50 1.64 -15.69 -8.29
C THR A 50 2.42 -16.93 -7.84
N PRO A 51 3.57 -17.27 -8.49
CA PRO A 51 4.26 -16.57 -9.59
C PRO A 51 3.66 -16.88 -10.95
N VAL A 52 3.68 -15.93 -11.88
CA VAL A 52 3.19 -16.10 -13.26
C VAL A 52 4.08 -15.34 -14.25
N GLY A 53 4.43 -15.97 -15.36
CA GLY A 53 4.92 -15.34 -16.58
C GLY A 53 6.37 -14.87 -16.61
N HIS A 54 7.15 -15.02 -15.53
CA HIS A 54 8.54 -14.54 -15.45
C HIS A 54 9.46 -15.50 -14.71
N ALA A 55 10.76 -15.22 -14.74
CA ALA A 55 11.73 -15.87 -13.87
C ALA A 55 11.57 -15.33 -12.43
N VAL A 56 11.58 -16.23 -11.47
CA VAL A 56 11.46 -15.85 -10.06
C VAL A 56 12.80 -15.44 -9.47
N ASP A 57 12.80 -14.41 -8.64
CA ASP A 57 14.01 -13.94 -7.96
C ASP A 57 14.33 -14.74 -6.68
N VAL A 58 13.35 -15.49 -6.17
CA VAL A 58 13.48 -16.29 -4.94
C VAL A 58 13.08 -17.73 -5.22
N ASN A 59 13.89 -18.69 -4.77
CA ASN A 59 13.68 -20.11 -4.96
C ASN A 59 13.73 -20.86 -3.61
N PRO A 60 12.67 -21.53 -3.15
CA PRO A 60 11.38 -21.67 -3.82
C PRO A 60 10.56 -20.37 -3.76
N PRO A 61 9.75 -20.09 -4.80
CA PRO A 61 8.81 -18.98 -4.75
C PRO A 61 7.65 -19.28 -3.80
N ALA A 62 7.02 -18.22 -3.29
CA ALA A 62 5.72 -18.34 -2.63
C ALA A 62 4.61 -18.41 -3.68
N PHE A 63 3.66 -19.33 -3.51
CA PHE A 63 2.47 -19.44 -4.34
C PHE A 63 1.28 -18.84 -3.62
N CYS A 64 0.57 -17.93 -4.25
CA CYS A 64 -0.63 -17.32 -3.72
C CYS A 64 -1.72 -17.25 -4.80
N TRP A 65 -2.98 -17.25 -4.37
CA TRP A 65 -4.14 -17.09 -5.25
C TRP A 65 -5.27 -16.37 -4.56
N PRO A 66 -6.26 -15.85 -5.33
CA PRO A 66 -7.45 -15.22 -4.76
C PRO A 66 -8.24 -16.16 -3.86
N SER A 67 -8.79 -15.63 -2.78
CA SER A 67 -9.69 -16.34 -1.88
C SER A 67 -10.98 -15.54 -1.72
N PRO A 68 -12.16 -16.14 -1.86
CA PRO A 68 -13.41 -15.48 -1.59
C PRO A 68 -13.57 -15.20 -0.10
N ARG A 69 -14.25 -14.11 0.24
CA ARG A 69 -14.43 -13.66 1.63
C ARG A 69 -15.52 -14.35 2.42
N ASP A 70 -16.23 -15.26 1.84
CA ASP A 70 -17.51 -15.73 2.37
C ASP A 70 -17.41 -16.91 3.32
N TYR A 71 -16.41 -16.96 4.19
CA TYR A 71 -16.28 -18.12 5.07
C TYR A 71 -16.29 -17.79 6.56
N PHE A 72 -16.70 -16.61 6.90
CA PHE A 72 -16.69 -16.18 8.28
C PHE A 72 -17.54 -17.07 9.22
N LEU A 73 -18.67 -17.55 8.73
CA LEU A 73 -19.57 -18.44 9.47
C LEU A 73 -19.61 -19.87 8.92
N LYS A 74 -18.76 -20.19 7.96
CA LYS A 74 -18.71 -21.50 7.29
C LYS A 74 -17.38 -22.18 7.63
N PRO A 75 -17.24 -23.49 7.41
CA PRO A 75 -15.95 -24.16 7.48
C PRO A 75 -14.92 -23.44 6.63
N LEU A 76 -13.68 -23.35 7.10
CA LEU A 76 -12.58 -22.79 6.33
C LEU A 76 -12.52 -23.46 4.96
N LEU A 77 -12.36 -22.64 3.92
CA LEU A 77 -12.19 -23.16 2.57
C LEU A 77 -10.91 -23.95 2.50
N THR A 78 -10.97 -25.07 1.81
CA THR A 78 -9.83 -25.93 1.56
C THR A 78 -9.47 -25.92 0.08
N TYR A 79 -8.18 -25.94 -0.18
CA TYR A 79 -7.62 -25.86 -1.51
C TYR A 79 -6.72 -27.05 -1.81
N ASP A 80 -6.70 -27.43 -3.07
CA ASP A 80 -5.71 -28.34 -3.63
C ASP A 80 -4.74 -27.55 -4.51
N PHE A 81 -3.47 -27.90 -4.45
CA PHE A 81 -2.38 -27.28 -5.20
C PHE A 81 -1.53 -28.35 -5.88
N GLN A 82 -1.14 -28.11 -7.13
CA GLN A 82 -0.26 -29.00 -7.87
C GLN A 82 0.82 -28.22 -8.61
N LEU A 83 2.03 -28.79 -8.62
CA LEU A 83 3.19 -28.30 -9.35
C LEU A 83 3.76 -29.39 -10.25
N SER A 84 4.11 -29.03 -11.48
CA SER A 84 4.60 -29.94 -12.51
C SER A 84 5.62 -29.25 -13.42
N ARG A 85 6.43 -30.04 -14.12
CA ARG A 85 7.27 -29.59 -15.24
C ARG A 85 6.46 -29.40 -16.52
N SER A 86 5.27 -29.94 -16.60
CA SER A 86 4.44 -29.93 -17.80
C SER A 86 3.06 -29.36 -17.52
N ALA A 87 2.52 -28.60 -18.46
CA ALA A 87 1.20 -28.00 -18.36
C ALA A 87 0.05 -29.00 -18.39
N ASP A 88 0.30 -30.26 -18.76
CA ASP A 88 -0.70 -31.35 -18.76
C ASP A 88 -0.84 -32.06 -17.40
N PHE A 89 0.06 -31.80 -16.45
CA PHE A 89 0.07 -32.34 -15.09
C PHE A 89 -0.01 -33.87 -15.02
N LYS A 90 0.52 -34.58 -16.03
CA LYS A 90 0.58 -36.07 -15.98
C LYS A 90 1.58 -36.57 -14.95
N THR A 91 2.66 -35.81 -14.74
CA THR A 91 3.64 -36.05 -13.68
C THR A 91 3.63 -34.89 -12.71
N LEU A 92 3.46 -35.18 -11.44
CA LEU A 92 3.42 -34.18 -10.38
C LEU A 92 4.71 -34.21 -9.59
N GLU A 93 5.35 -33.04 -9.44
CA GLU A 93 6.47 -32.86 -8.51
C GLU A 93 5.97 -32.59 -7.09
N VAL A 94 4.86 -31.85 -6.98
CA VAL A 94 4.20 -31.56 -5.72
C VAL A 94 2.69 -31.67 -5.90
N SER A 95 2.04 -32.33 -4.95
CA SER A 95 0.59 -32.30 -4.78
C SER A 95 0.28 -32.07 -3.30
N GLN A 96 -0.48 -31.03 -3.02
CA GLN A 96 -1.00 -30.70 -1.69
C GLN A 96 -2.52 -30.69 -1.77
N GLU A 97 -3.17 -31.40 -0.86
CA GLU A 97 -4.63 -31.49 -0.82
C GLU A 97 -5.16 -30.97 0.51
N GLY A 98 -6.31 -30.29 0.45
CA GLY A 98 -7.03 -29.84 1.64
C GLY A 98 -6.29 -28.76 2.47
N SER A 99 -5.43 -27.95 1.83
CA SER A 99 -4.79 -26.81 2.53
C SER A 99 -5.82 -25.77 2.98
N ASN A 100 -5.72 -25.31 4.21
CA ASN A 100 -6.62 -24.30 4.78
C ASN A 100 -6.25 -22.85 4.42
N GLY A 101 -5.40 -22.64 3.42
CA GLY A 101 -5.00 -21.31 2.99
C GLY A 101 -4.98 -21.19 1.48
N SER A 102 -5.21 -19.98 0.97
CA SER A 102 -5.10 -19.66 -0.46
C SER A 102 -3.65 -19.38 -0.88
N PHE A 103 -2.75 -20.20 -0.39
CA PHE A 103 -1.32 -20.16 -0.67
C PHE A 103 -0.69 -21.56 -0.53
N ALA A 104 0.49 -21.74 -1.15
CA ALA A 104 1.33 -22.91 -0.94
C ALA A 104 2.80 -22.50 -0.77
N GLN A 105 3.49 -23.23 0.09
CA GLN A 105 4.92 -23.05 0.32
C GLN A 105 5.65 -24.37 0.08
N LEU A 106 6.76 -24.29 -0.61
CA LEU A 106 7.63 -25.44 -0.82
C LEU A 106 8.73 -25.47 0.23
N LYS A 107 9.06 -26.65 0.70
CA LYS A 107 10.12 -26.88 1.70
C LYS A 107 11.53 -26.93 1.07
N GLN A 108 11.62 -27.17 -0.23
CA GLN A 108 12.88 -27.32 -0.95
C GLN A 108 12.91 -26.44 -2.19
N PRO A 109 14.08 -25.92 -2.54
CA PRO A 109 14.26 -25.20 -3.80
C PRO A 109 13.93 -26.08 -5.00
N LEU A 110 13.44 -25.46 -6.05
CA LEU A 110 13.15 -26.08 -7.33
C LEU A 110 14.41 -26.11 -8.21
N ALA A 111 14.54 -27.12 -9.06
CA ALA A 111 15.58 -27.12 -10.08
C ALA A 111 15.29 -26.08 -11.18
N GLU A 112 16.35 -25.58 -11.84
CA GLU A 112 16.23 -24.64 -12.96
C GLU A 112 15.33 -25.14 -14.07
N GLY A 113 14.71 -24.20 -14.77
CA GLY A 113 13.82 -24.44 -15.93
C GLY A 113 12.38 -23.95 -15.70
N THR A 114 11.51 -24.31 -16.63
CA THR A 114 10.09 -23.91 -16.59
C THR A 114 9.30 -24.84 -15.69
N TRP A 115 8.39 -24.24 -14.97
CA TRP A 115 7.45 -24.90 -14.06
C TRP A 115 6.03 -24.45 -14.36
N CYS A 116 5.06 -25.36 -14.14
CA CYS A 116 3.64 -25.11 -14.25
C CYS A 116 2.96 -25.45 -12.94
N TRP A 117 2.03 -24.63 -12.52
CA TRP A 117 1.24 -24.88 -11.32
C TRP A 117 -0.23 -24.58 -11.54
N ARG A 118 -1.06 -25.18 -10.69
CA ARG A 118 -2.50 -24.96 -10.66
C ARG A 118 -3.04 -25.13 -9.27
N TYR A 119 -4.18 -24.50 -9.02
CA TYR A 119 -4.91 -24.65 -7.78
C TYR A 119 -6.39 -24.84 -8.04
N ARG A 120 -7.10 -25.32 -7.04
CA ARG A 120 -8.55 -25.30 -7.03
C ARG A 120 -9.06 -25.19 -5.60
N ARG A 121 -10.23 -24.62 -5.39
CA ARG A 121 -11.04 -24.88 -4.23
C ARG A 121 -11.45 -26.36 -4.27
N GLN A 122 -11.37 -27.03 -3.14
CA GLN A 122 -11.67 -28.45 -3.08
C GLN A 122 -13.09 -28.76 -3.59
N GLY A 123 -13.19 -29.72 -4.49
CA GLY A 123 -14.45 -30.06 -5.17
C GLY A 123 -14.79 -29.21 -6.40
N GLN A 124 -13.97 -28.23 -6.76
CA GLN A 124 -14.16 -27.38 -7.96
C GLN A 124 -13.14 -27.70 -9.06
N ALA A 125 -13.34 -27.13 -10.25
CA ALA A 125 -12.42 -27.26 -11.37
C ALA A 125 -11.07 -26.61 -11.05
N TRP A 126 -10.00 -27.09 -11.68
CA TRP A 126 -8.67 -26.51 -11.60
C TRP A 126 -8.62 -25.16 -12.30
N LYS A 127 -7.95 -24.21 -11.66
CA LYS A 127 -7.57 -22.89 -12.21
C LYS A 127 -6.10 -22.92 -12.59
N GLY A 128 -5.75 -22.32 -13.72
CA GLY A 128 -4.45 -22.44 -14.38
C GLY A 128 -4.55 -23.36 -15.63
N PRO A 129 -3.43 -23.83 -16.20
CA PRO A 129 -2.07 -23.77 -15.65
C PRO A 129 -1.46 -22.37 -15.69
N TYR A 130 -0.73 -22.03 -14.66
CA TYR A 130 0.13 -20.86 -14.58
C TYR A 130 1.58 -21.31 -14.73
N SER A 131 2.39 -20.58 -15.49
CA SER A 131 3.79 -20.93 -15.71
C SER A 131 4.74 -19.85 -15.19
N PHE A 132 5.90 -20.28 -14.74
CA PHE A 132 7.04 -19.42 -14.35
C PHE A 132 8.35 -20.16 -14.65
N SER A 133 9.48 -19.48 -14.50
CA SER A 133 10.79 -20.10 -14.62
C SER A 133 11.66 -19.88 -13.39
N VAL A 134 12.58 -20.80 -13.19
CA VAL A 134 13.68 -20.70 -12.21
C VAL A 134 14.97 -20.73 -13.00
N ASP A 135 15.85 -19.76 -12.79
CA ASP A 135 17.17 -19.71 -13.37
C ASP A 135 18.25 -19.58 -12.28
N SER A 136 19.51 -19.57 -12.69
CA SER A 136 20.66 -19.51 -11.78
C SER A 136 20.78 -18.20 -10.99
N THR A 137 20.00 -17.17 -11.35
CA THR A 137 20.00 -15.89 -10.65
C THR A 137 19.06 -15.89 -9.44
N ALA A 138 18.13 -16.85 -9.40
CA ALA A 138 17.16 -16.98 -8.31
C ALA A 138 17.86 -17.26 -6.99
N ARG A 139 17.62 -16.41 -6.01
CA ARG A 139 18.19 -16.57 -4.69
C ARG A 139 17.56 -17.73 -3.94
N ILE A 140 18.38 -18.64 -3.44
CA ILE A 140 17.92 -19.74 -2.61
C ILE A 140 17.45 -19.20 -1.24
N ASP A 141 16.19 -19.42 -0.92
CA ASP A 141 15.57 -19.09 0.35
C ASP A 141 15.25 -20.38 1.12
N ARG A 142 15.89 -20.56 2.27
CA ARG A 142 15.74 -21.73 3.14
C ARG A 142 15.01 -21.36 4.42
N ARG A 143 13.91 -20.64 4.30
CA ARG A 143 13.06 -20.34 5.45
C ARG A 143 12.66 -21.62 6.18
N PRO A 144 12.77 -21.65 7.52
CA PRO A 144 12.25 -22.76 8.30
C PRO A 144 10.74 -22.94 8.08
N PRO A 145 10.23 -24.16 8.05
CA PRO A 145 8.77 -24.37 8.04
C PRO A 145 8.13 -23.98 9.38
N SER A 146 6.81 -23.71 9.37
CA SER A 146 6.08 -23.25 10.55
C SER A 146 6.21 -24.17 11.76
N GLU A 147 6.36 -25.48 11.54
CA GLU A 147 6.55 -26.45 12.63
C GLU A 147 7.80 -26.16 13.46
N VAL A 148 8.88 -25.63 12.85
CA VAL A 148 10.10 -25.22 13.57
C VAL A 148 9.81 -24.02 14.46
N PHE A 149 9.09 -23.02 13.93
CA PHE A 149 8.67 -21.86 14.69
C PHE A 149 7.79 -22.25 15.89
N VAL A 150 6.74 -23.03 15.65
CA VAL A 150 5.81 -23.45 16.71
C VAL A 150 6.52 -24.25 17.80
N LYS A 151 7.37 -25.22 17.44
CA LYS A 151 8.12 -26.04 18.41
C LYS A 151 9.12 -25.24 19.24
N ALA A 152 9.64 -24.16 18.71
CA ALA A 152 10.61 -23.31 19.41
C ALA A 152 9.99 -22.48 20.54
N ILE A 153 8.65 -22.28 20.53
CA ILE A 153 7.95 -21.56 21.59
C ILE A 153 7.84 -22.48 22.80
N THR A 154 8.56 -22.17 23.88
CA THR A 154 8.54 -22.97 25.13
C THR A 154 7.33 -22.67 25.99
N ASN A 155 7.12 -23.45 27.04
CA ASN A 155 6.09 -23.19 28.05
C ASN A 155 6.49 -22.10 29.07
N GLU A 156 7.78 -21.75 29.11
CA GLU A 156 8.28 -20.71 30.01
C GLU A 156 7.83 -19.30 29.56
N ARG A 157 7.49 -18.47 30.53
CA ARG A 157 7.03 -17.09 30.28
C ARG A 157 8.01 -16.06 30.88
N PRO A 158 8.16 -14.85 30.32
CA PRO A 158 7.44 -14.31 29.16
C PRO A 158 7.91 -14.91 27.83
N ARG A 159 7.07 -14.84 26.81
CA ARG A 159 7.29 -15.38 25.45
C ARG A 159 7.34 -14.30 24.37
N ILE A 160 6.36 -13.37 24.39
CA ILE A 160 6.12 -12.46 23.25
C ILE A 160 7.12 -11.32 23.14
N VAL A 161 7.71 -10.90 24.24
CA VAL A 161 8.64 -9.76 24.24
C VAL A 161 10.08 -10.23 24.14
N VAL A 162 10.45 -11.12 25.05
CA VAL A 162 11.74 -11.81 25.08
C VAL A 162 11.48 -13.19 25.67
N PRO A 163 11.90 -14.28 25.03
CA PRO A 163 11.82 -15.59 25.63
C PRO A 163 12.51 -15.61 27.00
N ARG A 164 11.95 -16.32 27.94
CA ARG A 164 12.42 -16.39 29.33
C ARG A 164 13.95 -16.64 29.43
N VAL A 165 14.45 -17.51 28.59
CA VAL A 165 15.89 -17.87 28.56
C VAL A 165 16.80 -16.67 28.25
N ARG A 166 16.31 -15.63 27.59
CA ARG A 166 17.07 -14.42 27.22
C ARG A 166 16.78 -13.21 28.12
N LEU A 167 15.83 -13.32 29.05
CA LEU A 167 15.34 -12.18 29.81
C LEU A 167 16.42 -11.48 30.63
N GLU A 168 17.28 -12.22 31.31
CA GLU A 168 18.33 -11.63 32.14
C GLU A 168 19.40 -10.88 31.31
N ALA A 169 19.85 -11.49 30.21
CA ALA A 169 20.77 -10.81 29.28
C ALA A 169 20.14 -9.55 28.69
N PHE A 170 18.87 -9.61 28.38
CA PHE A 170 18.12 -8.47 27.84
C PHE A 170 17.95 -7.35 28.88
N ARG A 171 17.67 -7.69 30.15
CA ARG A 171 17.64 -6.75 31.28
C ARG A 171 18.96 -6.01 31.43
N ALA A 172 20.06 -6.74 31.47
CA ALA A 172 21.41 -6.17 31.57
C ALA A 172 21.69 -5.18 30.44
N GLN A 173 21.38 -5.55 29.20
CA GLN A 173 21.56 -4.71 28.02
C GLN A 173 20.70 -3.43 28.08
N CYS A 174 19.41 -3.54 28.47
CA CYS A 174 18.52 -2.39 28.59
C CYS A 174 18.89 -1.41 29.69
N LYS A 175 19.51 -1.93 30.77
CA LYS A 175 19.97 -1.12 31.90
C LYS A 175 21.13 -0.20 31.50
N THR A 176 22.08 -0.70 30.73
CA THR A 176 23.29 0.06 30.34
C THR A 176 23.02 1.19 29.35
N ASN A 177 21.91 1.13 28.60
CA ASN A 177 21.63 2.05 27.50
C ASN A 177 20.50 3.07 27.81
N GLY A 178 20.11 3.22 29.09
CA GLY A 178 19.10 4.19 29.50
C GLY A 178 17.65 3.86 29.08
N VAL A 179 17.41 2.76 28.33
CA VAL A 179 16.07 2.35 27.89
C VAL A 179 15.17 2.02 29.06
N THR A 180 15.69 1.34 30.07
CA THR A 180 14.91 1.03 31.28
C THR A 180 14.41 2.31 31.96
N ALA A 181 15.30 3.30 32.11
CA ALA A 181 14.91 4.58 32.75
C ALA A 181 13.86 5.35 31.92
N ALA A 182 14.03 5.41 30.59
CA ALA A 182 13.08 6.08 29.71
C ALA A 182 11.72 5.37 29.72
N LEU A 183 11.69 4.05 29.70
CA LEU A 183 10.47 3.26 29.76
C LEU A 183 9.76 3.41 31.09
N CYS A 184 10.49 3.36 32.23
CA CYS A 184 9.93 3.58 33.56
C CYS A 184 9.30 4.97 33.68
N LYS A 185 9.95 6.00 33.12
CA LYS A 185 9.36 7.36 33.07
C LYS A 185 8.02 7.36 32.31
N THR A 186 7.95 6.68 31.16
CA THR A 186 6.70 6.55 30.39
C THR A 186 5.67 5.74 31.17
N ALA A 187 6.05 4.58 31.70
CA ALA A 187 5.15 3.70 32.45
C ALA A 187 4.58 4.36 33.73
N THR A 188 5.38 5.16 34.42
CA THR A 188 4.93 5.90 35.61
C THR A 188 3.79 6.89 35.31
N ALA A 189 3.71 7.40 34.08
CA ALA A 189 2.62 8.28 33.68
C ALA A 189 1.25 7.55 33.60
N TYR A 190 1.20 6.23 33.69
CA TYR A 190 -0.05 5.45 33.72
C TYR A 190 -0.58 5.17 35.14
N PHE A 191 0.23 5.44 36.17
CA PHE A 191 -0.23 5.29 37.56
C PHE A 191 -1.33 6.31 37.88
N ASP A 192 -2.25 5.88 38.72
CA ASP A 192 -3.39 6.69 39.22
C ASP A 192 -4.28 7.27 38.12
N VAL A 193 -4.22 6.69 36.91
CA VAL A 193 -5.16 7.04 35.83
C VAL A 193 -6.51 6.40 36.14
N GLU A 194 -7.58 7.21 36.09
CA GLU A 194 -8.94 6.71 36.18
C GLU A 194 -9.27 5.83 34.98
N LEU A 195 -9.67 4.60 35.23
CA LEU A 195 -10.01 3.63 34.18
C LEU A 195 -11.51 3.66 33.90
N PRO A 196 -11.93 3.67 32.61
CA PRO A 196 -13.32 3.58 32.22
C PRO A 196 -14.02 2.37 32.84
N GLN A 197 -15.29 2.52 33.23
CA GLN A 197 -16.08 1.44 33.83
C GLN A 197 -16.56 0.43 32.78
N CYS A 198 -16.65 0.81 31.54
CA CYS A 198 -17.12 -0.03 30.44
C CYS A 198 -16.42 0.36 29.16
N ASP A 199 -16.67 -0.39 28.08
CA ASP A 199 -16.27 -0.01 26.75
C ASP A 199 -16.86 1.37 26.42
N ILE A 200 -15.96 2.30 26.20
CA ILE A 200 -16.30 3.69 25.85
C ILE A 200 -17.23 3.79 24.63
N LEU A 201 -17.14 2.80 23.75
CA LEU A 201 -17.90 2.72 22.52
C LEU A 201 -19.40 2.64 22.75
N MET A 202 -19.83 2.15 23.92
CA MET A 202 -21.24 1.90 24.19
C MET A 202 -22.01 3.13 24.68
N LYS A 203 -21.33 4.17 25.16
CA LYS A 203 -21.98 5.29 25.89
C LYS A 203 -21.60 6.67 25.40
N TYR A 204 -20.77 6.79 24.41
CA TYR A 204 -20.30 8.11 23.98
C TYR A 204 -21.40 8.92 23.29
N SER A 205 -21.73 10.09 23.81
CA SER A 205 -22.75 11.01 23.29
C SER A 205 -22.21 12.36 22.83
N GLY A 206 -20.92 12.56 22.78
CA GLY A 206 -20.26 13.82 22.44
C GLY A 206 -20.23 14.84 23.59
N ARG A 207 -21.21 14.81 24.48
CA ARG A 207 -21.25 15.70 25.67
C ARG A 207 -20.57 15.08 26.90
N GLU A 208 -20.47 13.76 26.93
CA GLU A 208 -19.89 12.97 28.01
C GLU A 208 -18.44 12.57 27.76
N LYS A 209 -17.85 13.06 26.68
CA LYS A 209 -16.49 12.73 26.25
C LYS A 209 -15.44 12.88 27.33
N GLU A 210 -15.57 13.90 28.17
CA GLU A 210 -14.59 14.18 29.22
C GLU A 210 -14.57 13.13 30.32
N SER A 211 -15.72 12.54 30.64
CA SER A 211 -15.83 11.50 31.67
C SER A 211 -15.38 10.13 31.22
N LEU A 212 -15.29 9.91 29.88
CA LEU A 212 -14.95 8.64 29.28
C LEU A 212 -13.47 8.48 28.91
N TRP A 213 -12.70 9.58 28.99
CA TRP A 213 -11.29 9.60 28.65
C TRP A 213 -10.39 9.18 29.80
N LEU A 214 -9.25 8.58 29.45
CA LEU A 214 -8.15 8.38 30.39
C LEU A 214 -7.47 9.72 30.65
N LYS A 215 -7.67 10.23 31.85
CA LYS A 215 -7.03 11.47 32.32
C LYS A 215 -5.75 11.12 33.09
N ASP A 216 -4.76 11.98 32.97
CA ASP A 216 -3.59 11.94 33.85
C ASP A 216 -3.89 12.56 35.21
N LYS A 217 -2.89 12.56 36.11
CA LYS A 217 -3.02 13.15 37.45
C LYS A 217 -3.37 14.63 37.48
N SER A 218 -3.11 15.35 36.38
CA SER A 218 -3.48 16.76 36.21
C SER A 218 -4.90 16.96 35.69
N GLY A 219 -5.64 15.87 35.44
CA GLY A 219 -6.95 15.90 34.80
C GLY A 219 -6.92 16.19 33.31
N GLN A 220 -5.72 16.24 32.70
CA GLN A 220 -5.59 16.44 31.27
C GLN A 220 -5.60 15.13 30.51
N PHE A 221 -6.20 15.15 29.31
CA PHE A 221 -6.14 14.04 28.38
C PHE A 221 -4.71 13.82 27.92
N ARG A 222 -4.35 12.57 27.69
CA ARG A 222 -3.01 12.24 27.22
C ARG A 222 -2.69 12.94 25.92
N LYS A 223 -1.41 13.18 25.72
CA LYS A 223 -0.85 13.98 24.63
C LYS A 223 -1.27 13.51 23.22
N ASN A 224 -1.55 12.23 23.05
CA ASN A 224 -2.05 11.67 21.78
C ASN A 224 -3.52 12.04 21.51
N ASN A 225 -4.21 12.57 22.50
CA ASN A 225 -5.63 12.95 22.42
C ASN A 225 -5.82 14.42 22.02
N LYS A 226 -4.75 15.18 21.83
CA LYS A 226 -4.82 16.60 21.49
C LYS A 226 -5.50 16.94 20.18
N GLN A 227 -5.72 15.94 19.32
CA GLN A 227 -6.23 16.15 17.97
C GLN A 227 -7.54 15.43 17.70
N VAL A 228 -8.23 14.97 18.71
CA VAL A 228 -9.56 14.42 18.51
C VAL A 228 -10.55 15.55 18.43
N PHE A 229 -10.56 16.20 17.30
CA PHE A 229 -11.72 16.95 16.89
C PHE A 229 -12.79 15.95 16.53
N ILE A 230 -13.69 15.72 17.43
CA ILE A 230 -14.83 14.89 17.17
C ILE A 230 -15.72 15.67 16.23
N SER A 231 -15.64 15.31 14.96
CA SER A 231 -16.60 15.78 14.00
C SER A 231 -17.98 15.25 14.40
N THR A 232 -18.94 16.14 14.57
CA THR A 232 -20.34 15.78 14.83
C THR A 232 -20.99 14.93 13.71
N LYS A 233 -20.23 14.56 12.69
CA LYS A 233 -20.68 13.89 11.48
C LYS A 233 -20.05 12.52 11.27
N PHE A 234 -18.97 12.21 11.97
CA PHE A 234 -18.44 10.85 12.02
C PHE A 234 -19.12 10.08 13.14
N PRO A 235 -19.23 8.75 13.08
CA PRO A 235 -19.57 8.02 14.28
C PRO A 235 -18.50 8.37 15.30
N GLU A 236 -18.78 9.33 16.15
CA GLU A 236 -17.87 9.90 17.14
C GLU A 236 -17.18 8.79 17.92
N ASN A 237 -17.91 7.73 18.06
CA ASN A 237 -17.55 6.50 18.71
C ASN A 237 -16.37 5.76 18.04
N TYR A 238 -16.23 5.79 16.71
CA TYR A 238 -15.17 5.07 16.00
C TYR A 238 -13.78 5.67 16.27
N ILE A 239 -13.65 7.00 16.17
CA ILE A 239 -12.38 7.68 16.44
C ILE A 239 -12.03 7.57 17.93
N MET A 240 -13.03 7.70 18.78
CA MET A 240 -12.84 7.56 20.23
C MET A 240 -12.37 6.17 20.61
N SER A 241 -12.95 5.13 20.00
CA SER A 241 -12.52 3.75 20.24
C SER A 241 -11.09 3.49 19.79
N GLN A 242 -10.68 4.01 18.64
CA GLN A 242 -9.30 3.88 18.16
C GLN A 242 -8.30 4.50 19.13
N ILE A 243 -8.58 5.70 19.63
CA ILE A 243 -7.68 6.40 20.56
C ILE A 243 -7.66 5.71 21.91
N THR A 244 -8.82 5.33 22.41
CA THR A 244 -8.92 4.65 23.70
C THR A 244 -8.25 3.28 23.66
N SER A 245 -8.47 2.49 22.61
CA SER A 245 -7.86 1.18 22.47
C SER A 245 -6.33 1.26 22.35
N ALA A 246 -5.81 2.24 21.62
CA ALA A 246 -4.38 2.50 21.54
C ALA A 246 -3.78 2.92 22.88
N THR A 247 -4.53 3.67 23.69
CA THR A 247 -4.11 4.05 25.05
C THR A 247 -4.09 2.85 25.99
N TRP A 248 -5.10 1.96 25.93
CA TRP A 248 -5.14 0.70 26.67
C TRP A 248 -3.94 -0.18 26.31
N GLU A 249 -3.68 -0.36 25.04
CA GLU A 249 -2.56 -1.14 24.56
C GLU A 249 -1.23 -0.59 25.07
N SER A 250 -0.97 0.70 24.84
CA SER A 250 0.28 1.34 25.27
C SER A 250 0.46 1.28 26.78
N GLY A 251 -0.61 1.52 27.55
CA GLY A 251 -0.56 1.48 29.00
C GLY A 251 -0.14 0.10 29.54
N VAL A 252 -0.85 -0.95 29.12
CA VAL A 252 -0.54 -2.32 29.57
C VAL A 252 0.82 -2.77 29.09
N VAL A 253 1.16 -2.53 27.80
CA VAL A 253 2.44 -2.95 27.22
C VAL A 253 3.62 -2.27 27.92
N ASP A 254 3.57 -0.95 28.11
CA ASP A 254 4.68 -0.21 28.73
C ASP A 254 4.84 -0.58 30.20
N LEU A 255 3.75 -0.76 30.92
CA LEU A 255 3.79 -1.22 32.31
C LEU A 255 4.34 -2.66 32.43
N CYS A 256 3.92 -3.59 31.58
CA CYS A 256 4.48 -4.94 31.51
C CYS A 256 5.97 -4.93 31.20
N ARG A 257 6.38 -4.14 30.20
CA ARG A 257 7.80 -4.00 29.82
C ARG A 257 8.62 -3.42 30.98
N ALA A 258 8.10 -2.41 31.67
CA ALA A 258 8.77 -1.84 32.85
C ALA A 258 8.93 -2.87 33.98
N TYR A 259 7.91 -3.68 34.25
CA TYR A 259 7.99 -4.79 35.16
C TYR A 259 9.06 -5.81 34.78
N TRP A 260 9.07 -6.23 33.50
CA TRP A 260 10.04 -7.23 33.03
C TRP A 260 11.46 -6.72 33.07
N LEU A 261 11.71 -5.42 32.80
CA LEU A 261 13.05 -4.85 32.84
C LEU A 261 13.56 -4.57 34.24
N THR A 262 12.69 -4.21 35.17
CA THR A 262 13.07 -3.80 36.53
C THR A 262 12.90 -4.91 37.60
N GLY A 263 11.95 -5.81 37.40
CA GLY A 263 11.43 -6.71 38.40
C GLY A 263 10.58 -6.02 39.49
N ASP A 264 10.33 -4.70 39.36
CA ASP A 264 9.54 -3.94 40.35
C ASP A 264 8.04 -4.21 40.17
N GLU A 265 7.46 -4.93 41.13
CA GLU A 265 6.08 -5.39 41.10
C GLU A 265 5.04 -4.25 41.00
N LYS A 266 5.39 -3.02 41.35
CA LYS A 266 4.44 -1.90 41.25
C LYS A 266 3.95 -1.72 39.80
N TYR A 267 4.86 -1.87 38.78
CA TYR A 267 4.49 -1.80 37.37
C TYR A 267 3.61 -2.98 36.97
N GLY A 268 3.96 -4.19 37.40
CA GLY A 268 3.18 -5.39 37.11
C GLY A 268 1.78 -5.35 37.72
N ARG A 269 1.65 -4.90 38.97
CA ARG A 269 0.34 -4.76 39.66
C ARG A 269 -0.53 -3.70 38.99
N GLU A 270 0.09 -2.59 38.52
CA GLU A 270 -0.65 -1.57 37.79
C GLU A 270 -1.08 -2.07 36.41
N ALA A 271 -0.22 -2.78 35.70
CA ALA A 271 -0.59 -3.44 34.44
C ALA A 271 -1.74 -4.41 34.62
N LEU A 272 -1.71 -5.19 35.71
CA LEU A 272 -2.77 -6.14 36.06
C LEU A 272 -4.10 -5.40 36.35
N ARG A 273 -4.08 -4.29 37.07
CA ARG A 273 -5.25 -3.45 37.30
C ARG A 273 -5.92 -3.02 35.99
N TRP A 274 -5.12 -2.58 35.04
CA TRP A 274 -5.60 -2.20 33.70
C TRP A 274 -6.17 -3.41 32.95
N ALA A 275 -5.41 -4.50 32.87
CA ALA A 275 -5.83 -5.71 32.18
C ALA A 275 -7.11 -6.32 32.72
N MET A 276 -7.26 -6.36 34.05
CA MET A 276 -8.47 -6.86 34.71
C MET A 276 -9.70 -6.00 34.39
N ARG A 277 -9.55 -4.69 34.34
CA ARG A 277 -10.62 -3.79 33.88
C ARG A 277 -10.98 -4.05 32.41
N LEU A 278 -9.97 -4.17 31.56
CA LEU A 278 -10.19 -4.45 30.14
C LEU A 278 -10.87 -5.81 29.90
N ALA A 279 -10.57 -6.80 30.72
CA ALA A 279 -11.20 -8.12 30.66
C ALA A 279 -12.71 -8.12 30.99
N THR A 280 -13.22 -7.03 31.58
CA THR A 280 -14.67 -6.87 31.82
C THR A 280 -15.40 -6.27 30.59
N PHE A 281 -14.68 -5.80 29.60
CA PHE A 281 -15.28 -5.24 28.38
C PHE A 281 -15.82 -6.36 27.47
N PRO A 282 -16.89 -6.10 26.69
CA PRO A 282 -17.36 -7.04 25.69
C PRO A 282 -16.24 -7.52 24.78
N VAL A 283 -16.30 -8.76 24.37
CA VAL A 283 -15.33 -9.33 23.42
C VAL A 283 -15.36 -8.57 22.11
N LEU A 284 -16.56 -8.26 21.66
CA LEU A 284 -16.78 -7.33 20.53
C LEU A 284 -17.01 -5.94 21.12
N PRO A 285 -16.27 -4.93 20.69
CA PRO A 285 -16.59 -3.56 21.03
C PRO A 285 -18.02 -3.26 20.61
N GLY A 286 -18.73 -2.51 21.45
CA GLY A 286 -20.15 -2.22 21.22
C GLY A 286 -20.45 -1.48 19.91
N ASN A 287 -21.66 -0.96 19.78
CA ASN A 287 -22.27 -0.41 18.55
C ASN A 287 -21.46 0.61 17.72
N ASN A 288 -20.27 0.91 18.08
CA ASN A 288 -19.49 2.01 17.55
C ASN A 288 -18.47 1.58 16.50
N THR A 289 -18.31 0.30 16.32
CA THR A 289 -17.57 -0.29 15.21
C THR A 289 -18.51 -0.78 14.11
N THR A 290 -19.73 -0.26 14.12
CA THR A 290 -20.78 -0.69 13.21
C THR A 290 -21.09 0.40 12.20
N TYR A 291 -21.19 0.01 10.94
CA TYR A 291 -21.69 0.91 9.90
C TYR A 291 -23.23 0.94 9.83
N ASP A 292 -23.93 -0.06 10.38
CA ASP A 292 -25.37 -0.23 10.29
C ASP A 292 -25.99 -0.86 11.55
N GLY A 293 -25.36 -0.69 12.70
CA GLY A 293 -25.86 -1.20 13.99
C GLY A 293 -25.41 -2.61 14.38
N ASN A 294 -24.68 -3.33 13.52
CA ASN A 294 -24.14 -4.65 13.85
C ASN A 294 -22.71 -4.56 14.39
N PRO A 295 -22.39 -5.20 15.52
CA PRO A 295 -21.04 -5.23 16.02
C PRO A 295 -20.11 -5.94 15.03
N PHE A 296 -18.97 -5.32 14.74
CA PHE A 296 -17.98 -5.94 13.91
C PHE A 296 -16.57 -5.69 14.46
N PRO A 297 -15.68 -6.66 14.44
CA PRO A 297 -14.35 -6.51 15.02
C PRO A 297 -13.50 -5.60 14.15
N ASP A 298 -13.23 -4.42 14.68
CA ASP A 298 -12.32 -3.46 14.08
C ASP A 298 -10.87 -3.85 14.40
N GLY A 299 -9.99 -3.83 13.39
CA GLY A 299 -8.57 -4.14 13.54
C GLY A 299 -7.84 -3.22 14.50
N PHE A 300 -8.28 -1.99 14.67
CA PHE A 300 -7.66 -1.04 15.59
C PHE A 300 -8.04 -1.33 17.04
N CYS A 301 -9.32 -1.42 17.34
CA CYS A 301 -9.79 -1.60 18.73
C CYS A 301 -9.59 -3.02 19.23
N CYS A 302 -10.09 -3.98 18.47
CA CYS A 302 -10.05 -5.39 18.88
C CYS A 302 -8.63 -5.93 18.93
N GLY A 303 -7.78 -5.56 17.98
CA GLY A 303 -6.37 -5.94 17.97
C GLY A 303 -5.61 -5.33 19.15
N SER A 304 -5.86 -4.05 19.47
CA SER A 304 -5.22 -3.38 20.62
C SER A 304 -5.61 -4.02 21.95
N TYR A 305 -6.89 -4.33 22.14
CA TYR A 305 -7.34 -4.99 23.36
C TYR A 305 -6.78 -6.41 23.49
N LEU A 306 -6.75 -7.15 22.37
CA LEU A 306 -6.17 -8.49 22.33
C LEU A 306 -4.68 -8.47 22.73
N ASN A 307 -3.91 -7.52 22.19
CA ASN A 307 -2.49 -7.39 22.47
C ASN A 307 -2.21 -6.99 23.93
N ALA A 308 -2.98 -6.04 24.48
CA ALA A 308 -2.88 -5.65 25.87
C ALA A 308 -3.11 -6.84 26.81
N LEU A 309 -4.16 -7.62 26.58
CA LEU A 309 -4.45 -8.81 27.35
C LEU A 309 -3.37 -9.90 27.20
N ALA A 310 -2.83 -10.06 25.98
CA ALA A 310 -1.73 -11.00 25.71
C ALA A 310 -0.48 -10.65 26.51
N TYR A 311 -0.07 -9.37 26.52
CA TYR A 311 1.07 -8.92 27.31
C TYR A 311 0.88 -9.16 28.80
N ALA A 312 -0.30 -8.83 29.35
CA ALA A 312 -0.61 -9.06 30.75
C ALA A 312 -0.58 -10.55 31.09
N TYR A 313 -1.26 -11.38 30.31
CA TYR A 313 -1.32 -12.83 30.57
C TYR A 313 0.05 -13.51 30.41
N ASP A 314 0.86 -13.06 29.44
CA ASP A 314 2.21 -13.62 29.22
C ASP A 314 3.17 -13.28 30.39
N GLY A 315 3.16 -12.04 30.82
CA GLY A 315 4.22 -11.52 31.71
C GLY A 315 3.91 -11.43 33.20
N LEU A 316 2.63 -11.54 33.60
CA LEU A 316 2.21 -11.25 34.97
C LEU A 316 1.71 -12.48 35.75
N GLN A 317 1.99 -13.70 35.28
CA GLN A 317 1.49 -14.95 35.87
C GLN A 317 1.79 -15.08 37.38
N SER A 318 2.97 -14.64 37.81
CA SER A 318 3.38 -14.68 39.21
C SER A 318 2.67 -13.69 40.12
N LEU A 319 2.01 -12.67 39.53
CA LEU A 319 1.27 -11.64 40.25
C LEU A 319 -0.24 -11.89 40.28
N MET A 320 -0.74 -12.91 39.57
CA MET A 320 -2.16 -13.20 39.43
C MET A 320 -2.63 -14.22 40.43
N THR A 321 -3.87 -14.04 40.93
CA THR A 321 -4.60 -15.14 41.54
C THR A 321 -5.07 -16.13 40.47
N ASP A 322 -5.52 -17.32 40.91
CA ASP A 322 -6.04 -18.34 39.98
C ASP A 322 -7.31 -17.87 39.26
N GLU A 323 -8.16 -17.12 39.95
CA GLU A 323 -9.36 -16.51 39.35
C GLU A 323 -9.00 -15.49 38.30
N GLN A 324 -8.04 -14.60 38.57
CA GLN A 324 -7.57 -13.59 37.63
C GLN A 324 -6.94 -14.25 36.38
N ARG A 325 -6.13 -15.27 36.59
CA ARG A 325 -5.50 -16.04 35.51
C ARG A 325 -6.55 -16.72 34.63
N THR A 326 -7.56 -17.32 35.27
CA THR A 326 -8.66 -18.00 34.58
C THR A 326 -9.50 -17.00 33.77
N LEU A 327 -9.84 -15.85 34.35
CA LEU A 327 -10.60 -14.81 33.67
C LEU A 327 -9.84 -14.29 32.41
N LEU A 328 -8.56 -13.92 32.55
CA LEU A 328 -7.75 -13.43 31.43
C LEU A 328 -7.56 -14.49 30.35
N ARG A 329 -7.28 -15.74 30.75
CA ARG A 329 -7.15 -16.86 29.82
C ARG A 329 -8.42 -17.05 28.99
N ASN A 330 -9.56 -17.12 29.64
CA ASN A 330 -10.84 -17.36 28.96
C ASN A 330 -11.22 -16.20 28.03
N ASN A 331 -11.05 -14.97 28.49
CA ASN A 331 -11.32 -13.77 27.69
C ASN A 331 -10.40 -13.68 26.47
N LEU A 332 -9.11 -13.96 26.68
CA LEU A 332 -8.12 -13.97 25.61
C LEU A 332 -8.39 -15.07 24.57
N ALA A 333 -8.74 -16.28 25.03
CA ALA A 333 -9.09 -17.40 24.17
C ALA A 333 -10.33 -17.10 23.31
N GLU A 334 -11.38 -16.54 23.91
CA GLU A 334 -12.61 -16.16 23.20
C GLU A 334 -12.32 -15.08 22.14
N ARG A 335 -11.60 -14.01 22.50
CA ARG A 335 -11.21 -12.96 21.54
C ARG A 335 -10.37 -13.50 20.40
N LEU A 336 -9.38 -14.34 20.69
CA LEU A 336 -8.49 -14.90 19.69
C LEU A 336 -9.26 -15.80 18.70
N ARG A 337 -10.19 -16.64 19.16
CA ARG A 337 -11.02 -17.48 18.30
C ARG A 337 -11.89 -16.65 17.36
N ILE A 338 -12.59 -15.64 17.91
CA ILE A 338 -13.47 -14.76 17.15
C ILE A 338 -12.67 -13.97 16.11
N TYR A 339 -11.55 -13.37 16.53
CA TYR A 339 -10.76 -12.53 15.64
C TYR A 339 -10.00 -13.34 14.60
N TYR A 340 -9.56 -14.54 14.93
CA TYR A 340 -9.01 -15.45 13.94
C TYR A 340 -10.04 -15.77 12.85
N ALA A 341 -11.25 -16.16 13.23
CA ALA A 341 -12.31 -16.43 12.29
C ALA A 341 -12.65 -15.23 11.40
N TYR A 342 -12.58 -14.01 11.95
CA TYR A 342 -12.86 -12.79 11.20
C TYR A 342 -11.70 -12.33 10.31
N TYR A 343 -10.46 -12.35 10.81
CA TYR A 343 -9.33 -11.75 10.13
C TYR A 343 -8.50 -12.70 9.28
N CYS A 344 -8.61 -14.03 9.47
CA CYS A 344 -7.86 -14.98 8.63
C CYS A 344 -8.12 -14.74 7.14
N ASN A 345 -9.38 -14.51 6.78
CA ASN A 345 -9.81 -14.15 5.46
C ASN A 345 -9.11 -12.88 4.92
N ARG A 346 -9.03 -11.83 5.74
CA ARG A 346 -8.39 -10.56 5.36
C ARG A 346 -6.88 -10.68 5.19
N LEU A 347 -6.25 -11.57 5.93
CA LEU A 347 -4.82 -11.86 5.77
C LEU A 347 -4.52 -12.60 4.47
N GLU A 348 -5.45 -13.41 4.00
CA GLU A 348 -5.29 -14.17 2.75
C GLU A 348 -5.73 -13.40 1.52
N SER A 349 -6.89 -12.78 1.57
CA SER A 349 -7.55 -12.22 0.40
C SER A 349 -7.12 -10.80 0.06
N ARG A 350 -6.48 -10.10 1.00
CA ARG A 350 -6.02 -8.73 0.80
C ARG A 350 -4.51 -8.64 0.66
N ALA A 351 -4.06 -7.68 -0.11
CA ALA A 351 -2.67 -7.27 -0.08
C ALA A 351 -2.30 -6.75 1.32
N VAL A 352 -1.01 -6.77 1.63
CA VAL A 352 -0.47 -6.40 2.95
C VAL A 352 -0.74 -4.95 3.40
N GLU A 353 -1.53 -4.21 2.65
CA GLU A 353 -1.93 -2.82 2.94
C GLU A 353 -3.12 -2.66 3.88
N HIS A 354 -3.85 -3.73 4.18
CA HIS A 354 -5.08 -3.65 4.98
C HIS A 354 -4.83 -3.73 6.48
N HIS A 355 -5.76 -3.21 7.27
CA HIS A 355 -5.70 -3.21 8.74
C HIS A 355 -5.45 -4.59 9.37
N GLY A 356 -5.86 -5.68 8.71
CA GLY A 356 -5.52 -7.03 9.10
C GLY A 356 -4.00 -7.28 9.17
N TRP A 357 -3.26 -6.76 8.19
CA TRP A 357 -1.79 -6.83 8.14
C TRP A 357 -1.13 -5.75 8.98
N GLN A 358 -1.60 -4.51 8.86
CA GLN A 358 -0.98 -3.34 9.49
C GLN A 358 -1.07 -3.38 11.02
N MET A 359 -2.20 -3.82 11.55
CA MET A 359 -2.54 -3.65 12.95
C MET A 359 -2.83 -4.97 13.65
N SER A 360 -3.52 -5.89 13.00
CA SER A 360 -4.08 -7.08 13.67
C SER A 360 -3.15 -8.28 13.64
N MET A 361 -2.46 -8.51 12.54
CA MET A 361 -1.61 -9.69 12.38
C MET A 361 -0.51 -9.81 13.46
N PRO A 362 0.28 -8.77 13.78
CA PRO A 362 1.25 -8.85 14.86
C PRO A 362 0.61 -9.13 16.23
N ARG A 363 -0.58 -8.58 16.47
CA ARG A 363 -1.31 -8.71 17.72
C ARG A 363 -1.93 -10.09 17.89
N PHE A 364 -2.43 -10.68 16.80
CA PHE A 364 -2.91 -12.06 16.79
C PHE A 364 -1.77 -13.04 16.99
N LEU A 365 -0.63 -12.79 16.37
CA LEU A 365 0.58 -13.58 16.55
C LEU A 365 1.03 -13.57 18.01
N ASN A 366 1.09 -12.40 18.65
CA ASN A 366 1.41 -12.27 20.06
C ASN A 366 0.42 -13.04 20.96
N ALA A 367 -0.88 -12.91 20.70
CA ALA A 367 -1.91 -13.62 21.43
C ALA A 367 -1.81 -15.15 21.26
N ALA A 368 -1.56 -15.62 20.04
CA ALA A 368 -1.41 -17.05 19.78
C ALA A 368 -0.16 -17.64 20.46
N ILE A 369 0.99 -16.92 20.42
CA ILE A 369 2.21 -17.29 21.17
C ILE A 369 1.91 -17.38 22.67
N THR A 370 1.24 -16.38 23.19
CA THR A 370 0.87 -16.32 24.61
C THR A 370 -0.03 -17.49 25.02
N MET A 371 -0.96 -17.86 24.15
CA MET A 371 -1.97 -18.90 24.43
C MET A 371 -1.51 -20.32 24.11
N ARG A 372 -0.30 -20.49 23.59
CA ARG A 372 0.24 -21.84 23.33
C ARG A 372 0.30 -22.67 24.61
N GLY A 373 -0.24 -23.87 24.57
CA GLY A 373 -0.40 -24.77 25.73
C GLY A 373 -1.65 -24.51 26.56
N ASP A 374 -2.24 -23.33 26.52
CA ASP A 374 -3.48 -22.98 27.26
C ASP A 374 -4.72 -23.00 26.33
N LEU A 375 -4.53 -22.91 25.03
CA LEU A 375 -5.57 -22.98 23.99
C LEU A 375 -5.21 -24.10 22.99
N PRO A 376 -6.05 -25.15 22.86
CA PRO A 376 -5.73 -26.28 21.98
C PRO A 376 -5.49 -25.89 20.51
N GLU A 377 -6.15 -24.83 20.03
CA GLU A 377 -6.02 -24.36 18.66
C GLU A 377 -4.80 -23.45 18.41
N ALA A 378 -4.06 -23.07 19.45
CA ALA A 378 -2.98 -22.08 19.33
C ALA A 378 -1.87 -22.50 18.36
N ASP A 379 -1.46 -23.78 18.34
CA ASP A 379 -0.44 -24.27 17.41
C ASP A 379 -0.90 -24.15 15.95
N ARG A 380 -2.19 -24.40 15.67
CA ARG A 380 -2.79 -24.20 14.36
C ARG A 380 -2.78 -22.71 13.95
N TYR A 381 -3.14 -21.82 14.88
CA TYR A 381 -3.12 -20.38 14.61
C TYR A 381 -1.70 -19.85 14.36
N LEU A 382 -0.73 -20.33 15.13
CA LEU A 382 0.68 -19.97 14.93
C LEU A 382 1.21 -20.42 13.57
N SER A 383 0.94 -21.67 13.19
CA SER A 383 1.31 -22.17 11.87
C SER A 383 0.67 -21.34 10.76
N TYR A 384 -0.63 -21.04 10.88
CA TYR A 384 -1.34 -20.23 9.90
C TYR A 384 -0.75 -18.82 9.78
N PHE A 385 -0.51 -18.10 10.90
CA PHE A 385 0.05 -16.76 10.86
C PHE A 385 1.46 -16.74 10.26
N TYR A 386 2.26 -17.74 10.58
CA TYR A 386 3.58 -17.88 10.01
C TYR A 386 3.52 -18.14 8.51
N ASP A 387 2.74 -19.10 8.09
CA ASP A 387 2.67 -19.55 6.69
C ASP A 387 2.05 -18.46 5.80
N VAL A 388 0.97 -17.80 6.23
CA VAL A 388 0.38 -16.71 5.46
C VAL A 388 1.31 -15.51 5.37
N TRP A 389 2.04 -15.20 6.45
CA TRP A 389 3.06 -14.15 6.43
C TRP A 389 4.18 -14.51 5.46
N ALA A 390 4.74 -15.69 5.57
CA ALA A 390 5.82 -16.14 4.71
C ALA A 390 5.44 -16.21 3.22
N ALA A 391 4.16 -16.43 2.92
CA ALA A 391 3.64 -16.47 1.56
C ALA A 391 3.33 -15.07 0.98
N ARG A 392 2.94 -14.10 1.82
CA ARG A 392 2.38 -12.83 1.34
C ARG A 392 3.17 -11.60 1.71
N ASP A 393 3.94 -11.64 2.77
CA ASP A 393 4.81 -10.54 3.18
C ASP A 393 6.27 -10.79 2.71
N PRO A 394 7.02 -9.81 2.32
CA PRO A 394 6.55 -8.47 2.00
C PRO A 394 5.93 -8.43 0.59
N GLU A 395 4.97 -7.54 0.40
CA GLU A 395 4.37 -7.22 -0.90
C GLU A 395 4.01 -8.44 -1.77
N LEU A 396 3.35 -9.44 -1.19
CA LEU A 396 2.95 -10.69 -1.88
C LEU A 396 4.12 -11.48 -2.49
N GLY A 397 5.28 -11.49 -1.81
CA GLY A 397 6.49 -12.17 -2.28
C GLY A 397 7.24 -11.45 -3.39
N ARG A 398 6.88 -10.21 -3.72
CA ARG A 398 7.58 -9.37 -4.68
C ARG A 398 8.96 -8.95 -4.16
N THR A 399 9.85 -8.55 -5.05
CA THR A 399 11.28 -8.45 -4.73
C THR A 399 11.89 -7.09 -5.03
N ASP A 400 11.24 -6.24 -5.84
CA ASP A 400 11.80 -4.96 -6.27
C ASP A 400 11.90 -3.88 -5.19
N GLY A 401 11.32 -4.13 -4.01
CA GLY A 401 11.28 -3.20 -2.89
C GLY A 401 10.18 -2.13 -3.00
N GLY A 402 9.42 -2.12 -4.09
CA GLY A 402 8.32 -1.20 -4.30
C GLY A 402 7.10 -1.53 -3.43
N TRP A 403 6.28 -0.50 -3.17
CA TRP A 403 5.02 -0.64 -2.45
C TRP A 403 3.87 -0.06 -3.26
N PHE A 404 2.88 -0.90 -3.60
CA PHE A 404 1.81 -0.51 -4.52
C PHE A 404 0.91 0.63 -4.00
N GLY A 405 0.72 0.74 -2.69
CA GLY A 405 -0.03 1.82 -2.03
C GLY A 405 0.81 3.07 -1.73
N GLY A 406 1.96 3.23 -2.38
CA GLY A 406 2.79 4.43 -2.24
C GLY A 406 3.25 4.70 -0.80
N ASN A 407 3.05 5.91 -0.30
CA ASN A 407 3.49 6.31 1.04
C ASN A 407 2.70 5.64 2.17
N TYR A 408 1.61 4.94 1.86
CA TYR A 408 0.86 4.19 2.86
C TYR A 408 1.65 3.00 3.45
N ILE A 409 2.79 2.66 2.86
CA ILE A 409 3.78 1.75 3.46
C ILE A 409 4.10 2.14 4.91
N GLY A 410 4.05 3.44 5.24
CA GLY A 410 4.29 3.95 6.59
C GLY A 410 3.40 3.31 7.66
N ALA A 411 2.19 2.88 7.32
CA ALA A 411 1.29 2.16 8.22
C ALA A 411 1.74 0.72 8.49
N ASN A 412 2.54 0.13 7.61
CA ASN A 412 3.01 -1.26 7.71
C ASN A 412 4.40 -1.40 8.35
N VAL A 413 5.12 -0.31 8.56
CA VAL A 413 6.53 -0.36 9.02
C VAL A 413 6.68 -1.15 10.31
N THR A 414 5.76 -1.01 11.27
CA THR A 414 5.82 -1.77 12.53
C THR A 414 5.74 -3.27 12.27
N THR A 415 4.80 -3.72 11.45
CA THR A 415 4.66 -5.13 11.06
C THR A 415 5.88 -5.64 10.32
N MET A 416 6.40 -4.85 9.39
CA MET A 416 7.61 -5.18 8.61
C MET A 416 8.88 -5.28 9.47
N VAL A 417 8.91 -4.64 10.63
CA VAL A 417 10.05 -4.71 11.57
C VAL A 417 9.82 -5.76 12.66
N GLU A 418 8.68 -5.74 13.33
CA GLU A 418 8.47 -6.54 14.55
C GLU A 418 8.19 -8.01 14.25
N VAL A 419 7.45 -8.32 13.18
CA VAL A 419 7.10 -9.71 12.86
C VAL A 419 8.33 -10.52 12.40
N PRO A 420 9.17 -10.04 11.46
CA PRO A 420 10.42 -10.72 11.13
C PRO A 420 11.37 -10.89 12.32
N ALA A 421 11.45 -9.86 13.19
CA ALA A 421 12.25 -9.91 14.40
C ALA A 421 11.76 -10.99 15.37
N LEU A 422 10.44 -11.11 15.53
CA LEU A 422 9.80 -12.10 16.38
C LEU A 422 10.02 -13.53 15.84
N PHE A 423 9.82 -13.76 14.54
CA PHE A 423 10.10 -15.06 13.93
C PHE A 423 11.57 -15.43 14.03
N ARG A 424 12.48 -14.48 13.77
CA ARG A 424 13.92 -14.70 13.92
C ARG A 424 14.31 -15.09 15.35
N GLN A 425 13.67 -14.51 16.35
CA GLN A 425 13.93 -14.82 17.76
C GLN A 425 13.73 -16.31 18.08
N TYR A 426 12.74 -16.94 17.44
CA TYR A 426 12.39 -18.34 17.65
C TYR A 426 13.10 -19.30 16.69
N THR A 427 13.30 -18.88 15.44
CA THR A 427 13.83 -19.76 14.40
C THR A 427 15.33 -19.60 14.16
N GLY A 428 15.92 -18.47 14.57
CA GLY A 428 17.28 -18.07 14.21
C GLY A 428 17.44 -17.61 12.77
N TYR A 429 16.42 -17.73 11.92
CA TYR A 429 16.49 -17.33 10.51
C TYR A 429 16.31 -15.83 10.34
N ASN A 430 17.10 -15.21 9.45
CA ASN A 430 17.00 -13.78 9.17
C ASN A 430 16.10 -13.51 7.96
N TYR A 431 14.85 -13.14 8.22
CA TYR A 431 13.82 -12.83 7.22
C TYR A 431 14.10 -11.55 6.44
N TYR A 432 14.88 -10.59 6.97
CA TYR A 432 15.28 -9.38 6.23
C TYR A 432 16.24 -9.67 5.07
N LYS A 433 16.73 -10.90 4.97
CA LYS A 433 17.51 -11.32 3.79
C LYS A 433 16.68 -11.45 2.51
N HIS A 434 15.34 -11.39 2.56
CA HIS A 434 14.51 -11.37 1.38
C HIS A 434 14.87 -10.17 0.49
N PRO A 435 14.96 -10.33 -0.85
CA PRO A 435 15.40 -9.27 -1.77
C PRO A 435 14.62 -7.97 -1.65
N PHE A 436 13.32 -8.04 -1.34
CA PHE A 436 12.49 -6.87 -1.09
C PHE A 436 13.16 -5.87 -0.12
N TYR A 437 13.64 -6.34 1.02
CA TYR A 437 14.23 -5.46 2.03
C TYR A 437 15.56 -4.85 1.59
N ARG A 438 16.31 -5.53 0.71
CA ARG A 438 17.54 -4.97 0.12
C ARG A 438 17.24 -3.89 -0.91
N ASN A 439 16.14 -4.03 -1.63
CA ASN A 439 15.71 -3.12 -2.69
C ASN A 439 14.86 -1.96 -2.18
N LEU A 440 14.20 -2.12 -1.03
CA LEU A 440 13.34 -1.11 -0.42
C LEU A 440 14.00 0.28 -0.26
N PRO A 441 15.28 0.44 0.11
CA PRO A 441 15.92 1.75 0.17
C PRO A 441 15.91 2.50 -1.16
N TYR A 442 16.04 1.80 -2.28
CA TYR A 442 16.01 2.40 -3.62
C TYR A 442 14.61 2.91 -3.97
N TRP A 443 13.54 2.22 -3.53
CA TRP A 443 12.16 2.69 -3.66
C TRP A 443 11.98 4.08 -3.07
N PHE A 444 12.52 4.32 -1.88
CA PHE A 444 12.45 5.65 -1.28
C PHE A 444 13.37 6.66 -1.96
N LEU A 445 14.58 6.25 -2.30
CA LEU A 445 15.57 7.14 -2.91
C LEU A 445 15.08 7.69 -4.26
N TYR A 446 14.66 6.82 -5.16
CA TYR A 446 14.27 7.23 -6.52
C TYR A 446 12.93 7.97 -6.57
N ARG A 447 12.02 7.66 -5.66
CA ARG A 447 10.74 8.36 -5.58
C ARG A 447 10.83 9.72 -4.89
N GLN A 448 11.67 9.82 -3.90
CA GLN A 448 11.82 11.02 -3.06
C GLN A 448 13.28 11.19 -2.60
N PRO A 449 14.15 11.72 -3.46
CA PRO A 449 15.50 12.05 -3.04
C PRO A 449 15.51 13.02 -1.85
N PRO A 450 16.47 12.91 -0.92
CA PRO A 450 16.58 13.84 0.21
C PRO A 450 16.60 15.31 -0.26
N GLY A 451 15.68 16.11 0.27
CA GLY A 451 15.51 17.51 -0.10
C GLY A 451 14.55 17.76 -1.29
N SER A 452 13.95 16.70 -1.84
CA SER A 452 12.90 16.78 -2.85
C SER A 452 11.52 16.43 -2.27
N VAL A 453 10.48 16.86 -2.97
CA VAL A 453 9.15 16.27 -2.86
C VAL A 453 9.14 14.88 -3.52
N GLU A 454 8.10 14.09 -3.26
CA GLU A 454 7.96 12.77 -3.87
C GLU A 454 7.46 12.84 -5.33
N ASP A 455 7.43 11.70 -6.03
CA ASP A 455 7.13 11.59 -7.45
C ASP A 455 5.68 11.89 -7.87
N GLY A 456 4.81 12.28 -6.95
CA GLY A 456 3.37 12.49 -7.20
C GLY A 456 2.53 11.21 -7.19
N PHE A 457 3.12 10.05 -6.88
CA PHE A 457 2.42 8.77 -6.75
C PHE A 457 2.34 8.29 -5.29
N ALA A 458 2.18 9.23 -4.38
CA ALA A 458 2.10 8.93 -2.94
C ALA A 458 0.95 7.97 -2.55
N GLY A 459 0.02 7.72 -3.47
CA GLY A 459 -1.19 6.99 -3.18
C GLY A 459 -2.15 7.85 -2.35
N ASP A 460 -3.01 7.20 -1.61
CA ASP A 460 -3.98 7.79 -0.70
C ASP A 460 -3.30 8.17 0.67
N GLY A 461 -1.99 8.02 0.76
CA GLY A 461 -1.19 8.38 1.92
C GLY A 461 -0.80 9.85 1.96
N TYR A 462 -0.02 10.20 2.95
CA TYR A 462 0.43 11.56 3.20
C TYR A 462 1.29 12.06 2.04
N GLY A 463 0.75 12.97 1.24
CA GLY A 463 1.47 13.59 0.15
C GLY A 463 2.23 14.85 0.57
N GLY A 464 3.09 15.30 -0.30
CA GLY A 464 3.72 16.63 -0.30
C GLY A 464 4.87 16.83 0.65
N ASN A 465 4.74 16.51 1.89
CA ASN A 465 5.80 16.61 2.87
C ASN A 465 6.17 15.23 3.42
N SER A 466 7.43 14.90 3.29
CA SER A 466 8.12 13.72 3.78
C SER A 466 7.91 13.34 5.26
N ARG A 467 7.00 13.97 5.99
CA ARG A 467 6.82 13.72 7.43
C ARG A 467 6.43 12.28 7.76
N ALA A 468 5.60 11.64 6.96
CA ALA A 468 5.22 10.23 7.19
C ALA A 468 6.36 9.29 6.79
N LEU A 469 7.04 9.58 5.68
CA LEU A 469 8.26 8.91 5.28
C LEU A 469 9.36 9.06 6.34
N ALA A 470 9.54 10.28 6.84
CA ALA A 470 10.60 10.60 7.78
C ALA A 470 10.50 9.83 9.12
N TRP A 471 9.30 9.48 9.57
CA TRP A 471 9.15 8.90 10.91
C TRP A 471 9.37 7.40 10.96
N ASN A 472 8.58 6.67 10.21
CA ASN A 472 8.57 5.21 10.29
C ASN A 472 9.65 4.62 9.38
N VAL A 473 9.80 5.22 8.21
CA VAL A 473 10.72 4.71 7.19
C VAL A 473 12.18 4.90 7.57
N ALA A 474 12.56 6.07 8.10
CA ALA A 474 13.93 6.28 8.58
C ALA A 474 14.33 5.24 9.63
N ALA A 475 13.42 4.88 10.51
CA ALA A 475 13.67 3.86 11.53
C ALA A 475 13.79 2.46 10.92
N LEU A 476 12.94 2.09 9.94
CA LEU A 476 13.06 0.84 9.19
C LEU A 476 14.41 0.78 8.45
N LEU A 477 14.74 1.83 7.69
CA LEU A 477 16.02 1.90 6.96
C LEU A 477 17.22 1.76 7.89
N GLY A 478 17.15 2.37 9.07
CA GLY A 478 18.18 2.21 10.09
C GLY A 478 18.27 0.77 10.63
N VAL A 479 17.18 0.04 10.74
CA VAL A 479 17.21 -1.40 11.09
C VAL A 479 17.84 -2.21 9.97
N LEU A 480 17.48 -1.96 8.73
CA LEU A 480 18.01 -2.66 7.57
C LEU A 480 19.52 -2.43 7.38
N ASP A 481 20.00 -1.18 7.58
CA ASP A 481 21.45 -0.91 7.55
C ASP A 481 22.17 -1.68 8.64
N ALA A 482 21.66 -1.65 9.88
CA ALA A 482 22.29 -2.34 11.00
C ALA A 482 22.34 -3.86 10.85
N ASP A 483 21.32 -4.46 10.23
CA ASP A 483 21.21 -5.92 10.09
C ASP A 483 21.87 -6.47 8.80
N LEU A 484 21.79 -5.71 7.71
CA LEU A 484 22.21 -6.19 6.39
C LEU A 484 23.44 -5.46 5.82
N ASP A 485 23.98 -4.48 6.54
CA ASP A 485 25.03 -3.56 6.07
C ASP A 485 24.67 -2.95 4.69
N LEU A 486 23.61 -2.14 4.68
CA LEU A 486 23.09 -1.48 3.49
C LEU A 486 23.42 0.02 3.49
N PRO A 487 24.53 0.47 2.87
CA PRO A 487 24.94 1.88 2.92
C PRO A 487 23.88 2.86 2.44
N VAL A 488 23.09 2.50 1.42
CA VAL A 488 21.98 3.33 0.93
C VAL A 488 20.91 3.52 2.01
N ALA A 489 20.55 2.45 2.72
CA ALA A 489 19.57 2.51 3.80
C ALA A 489 20.05 3.38 4.96
N GLY A 490 21.32 3.20 5.37
CA GLY A 490 21.92 3.98 6.43
C GLY A 490 22.03 5.46 6.09
N TRP A 491 22.49 5.78 4.89
CA TRP A 491 22.58 7.16 4.41
C TRP A 491 21.19 7.83 4.34
N LEU A 492 20.18 7.17 3.76
CA LEU A 492 18.82 7.70 3.72
C LEU A 492 18.23 7.88 5.12
N SER A 493 18.47 6.95 6.04
CA SER A 493 18.03 7.08 7.43
C SER A 493 18.62 8.33 8.08
N ASP A 494 19.89 8.63 7.83
CA ASP A 494 20.57 9.83 8.37
C ASP A 494 20.03 11.12 7.73
N GLN A 495 19.74 11.12 6.42
CA GLN A 495 19.20 12.29 5.72
C GLN A 495 17.76 12.61 6.10
N THR A 496 16.91 11.59 6.30
CA THR A 496 15.50 11.79 6.63
C THR A 496 15.24 12.08 8.10
N SER A 497 16.13 11.66 8.98
CA SER A 497 16.02 11.81 10.43
C SER A 497 15.85 13.25 10.92
N PRO A 498 16.58 14.27 10.41
CA PRO A 498 16.42 15.66 10.83
C PRO A 498 15.07 16.26 10.41
N LEU A 499 14.51 15.80 9.27
CA LEU A 499 13.25 16.30 8.73
C LEU A 499 12.05 15.89 9.58
N ALA A 500 12.17 14.81 10.36
CA ALA A 500 11.11 14.27 11.20
C ALA A 500 10.87 15.03 12.52
N GLY A 501 11.56 16.12 12.77
CA GLY A 501 11.40 16.89 14.01
C GLY A 501 11.79 16.13 15.27
N GLY A 502 12.72 15.21 15.17
CA GLY A 502 13.43 14.59 16.30
C GLY A 502 12.70 13.47 17.07
N LYS A 503 11.50 13.06 16.66
CA LYS A 503 10.81 11.93 17.28
C LYS A 503 10.74 10.77 16.31
N ARG A 504 11.69 9.84 16.42
CA ARG A 504 11.64 8.56 15.71
C ARG A 504 10.70 7.60 16.42
N PRO A 505 9.93 6.75 15.70
CA PRO A 505 9.41 5.53 16.30
C PRO A 505 10.60 4.76 16.86
N ASP A 506 10.52 4.47 18.13
CA ASP A 506 11.62 3.76 18.80
C ASP A 506 11.48 2.27 18.52
N PHE A 507 12.09 1.79 17.46
CA PHE A 507 12.32 0.36 17.25
C PHE A 507 13.47 -0.19 18.13
N ALA A 508 13.88 0.55 19.14
CA ALA A 508 14.91 0.12 20.07
C ALA A 508 14.58 -1.26 20.66
N TRP A 509 13.30 -1.54 20.88
CA TRP A 509 12.87 -2.84 21.32
C TRP A 509 13.14 -3.94 20.31
N ALA A 510 12.73 -3.78 19.05
CA ALA A 510 12.99 -4.74 17.99
C ALA A 510 14.50 -4.90 17.72
N ARG A 511 15.25 -3.79 17.69
CA ARG A 511 16.72 -3.83 17.55
C ARG A 511 17.37 -4.66 18.63
N ARG A 512 16.94 -4.50 19.88
CA ARG A 512 17.46 -5.30 21.01
C ARG A 512 17.11 -6.76 20.91
N MET A 513 15.87 -7.05 20.53
CA MET A 513 15.46 -8.44 20.31
C MET A 513 16.35 -9.14 19.28
N MET A 514 16.79 -8.41 18.27
CA MET A 514 17.70 -8.89 17.22
C MET A 514 19.20 -8.81 17.61
N GLY A 515 19.54 -8.19 18.74
CA GLY A 515 20.92 -7.95 19.14
C GLY A 515 21.62 -6.87 18.31
N LEU A 516 20.86 -5.96 17.67
CA LEU A 516 21.40 -4.88 16.86
C LEU A 516 21.78 -3.65 17.71
N PRO A 517 22.72 -2.82 17.25
CA PRO A 517 23.03 -1.54 17.86
C PRO A 517 21.78 -0.65 17.90
N LEU A 518 21.64 0.18 18.93
CA LEU A 518 20.52 1.14 19.02
C LEU A 518 20.65 2.29 18.03
N GLU A 519 21.87 2.68 17.76
CA GLU A 519 22.23 3.72 16.81
C GLU A 519 23.13 3.13 15.75
N ASN A 520 22.93 3.53 14.51
CA ASN A 520 23.81 3.16 13.42
C ASN A 520 25.04 4.08 13.42
N ALA A 521 26.15 3.59 12.89
CA ALA A 521 27.22 4.47 12.45
C ALA A 521 26.67 5.44 11.39
N ARG A 522 27.03 6.72 11.50
CA ARG A 522 26.61 7.72 10.50
C ARG A 522 27.19 7.41 9.13
N ARG A 523 26.35 7.40 8.12
CA ARG A 523 26.70 7.24 6.71
C ARG A 523 26.73 8.62 6.05
N ALA A 524 27.78 9.41 6.29
CA ALA A 524 27.86 10.81 5.86
C ALA A 524 27.90 11.03 4.34
N GLN A 525 28.30 10.02 3.58
CA GLN A 525 28.41 10.12 2.13
C GLN A 525 27.28 9.38 1.41
N PRO A 526 26.73 9.96 0.33
CA PRO A 526 25.77 9.28 -0.51
C PRO A 526 26.40 8.06 -1.18
N PRO A 527 25.60 7.08 -1.61
CA PRO A 527 26.10 5.96 -2.41
C PRO A 527 26.73 6.47 -3.70
N LYS A 528 27.80 5.85 -4.12
CA LYS A 528 28.47 6.13 -5.41
C LYS A 528 27.79 5.35 -6.54
N GLU A 529 27.88 5.89 -7.75
CA GLU A 529 27.54 5.19 -9.01
C GLU A 529 26.08 4.72 -9.11
N LEU A 530 25.15 5.51 -8.59
CA LEU A 530 23.72 5.23 -8.78
C LEU A 530 23.27 5.60 -10.20
N PRO A 531 22.56 4.71 -10.91
CA PRO A 531 21.92 5.05 -12.17
C PRO A 531 20.96 6.23 -12.01
N GLN A 532 20.87 7.09 -13.02
CA GLN A 532 19.93 8.22 -13.01
C GLN A 532 18.49 7.82 -13.31
N ALA A 533 18.20 6.53 -13.47
CA ALA A 533 16.84 6.03 -13.62
C ALA A 533 16.70 4.62 -13.03
N HIS A 534 15.53 4.34 -12.49
CA HIS A 534 15.21 3.03 -11.91
C HIS A 534 13.76 2.64 -12.19
N LEU A 535 13.57 1.35 -12.47
CA LEU A 535 12.27 0.72 -12.64
C LEU A 535 11.97 -0.18 -11.46
N PHE A 536 10.76 -0.04 -10.91
CA PHE A 536 10.16 -0.97 -9.97
C PHE A 536 9.04 -1.74 -10.69
N PRO A 537 9.37 -2.86 -11.36
CA PRO A 537 8.45 -3.53 -12.26
C PRO A 537 7.29 -4.20 -11.54
N ASP A 538 7.50 -4.67 -10.30
CA ASP A 538 6.48 -5.37 -9.51
C ASP A 538 5.33 -4.45 -9.11
N VAL A 539 5.61 -3.17 -8.86
CA VAL A 539 4.60 -2.16 -8.54
C VAL A 539 4.28 -1.22 -9.71
N GLY A 540 5.01 -1.34 -10.81
CA GLY A 540 4.78 -0.59 -12.04
C GLY A 540 5.07 0.91 -11.91
N VAL A 541 6.24 1.28 -11.37
CA VAL A 541 6.69 2.68 -11.27
C VAL A 541 8.11 2.80 -11.81
N ALA A 542 8.32 3.76 -12.69
CA ALA A 542 9.64 4.15 -13.19
C ALA A 542 9.94 5.59 -12.81
N ASN A 543 11.15 5.84 -12.34
CA ASN A 543 11.66 7.17 -11.99
C ASN A 543 12.94 7.45 -12.77
N MET A 544 13.02 8.63 -13.39
CA MET A 544 14.13 9.09 -14.23
C MET A 544 14.55 10.48 -13.76
N HIS A 545 15.83 10.65 -13.48
CA HIS A 545 16.40 11.87 -12.92
C HIS A 545 17.45 12.47 -13.85
N ARG A 546 17.62 13.78 -13.77
CA ARG A 546 18.77 14.47 -14.31
C ARG A 546 19.96 14.39 -13.35
N ASP A 547 19.68 14.57 -12.06
CA ASP A 547 20.69 14.64 -10.99
C ASP A 547 20.09 14.14 -9.67
N LEU A 548 19.94 12.82 -9.54
CA LEU A 548 19.26 12.13 -8.46
C LEU A 548 19.66 12.60 -7.05
N LEU A 549 20.95 12.86 -6.83
CA LEU A 549 21.47 13.22 -5.52
C LEU A 549 21.53 14.73 -5.26
N ASN A 550 21.12 15.54 -6.22
CA ASN A 550 21.10 17.01 -6.10
C ASN A 550 19.73 17.58 -6.50
N PRO A 551 18.73 17.54 -5.62
CA PRO A 551 17.36 17.94 -5.95
C PRO A 551 17.24 19.36 -6.52
N LYS A 552 18.13 20.29 -6.15
CA LYS A 552 18.11 21.67 -6.68
C LYS A 552 18.56 21.79 -8.13
N ASN A 553 19.26 20.78 -8.62
CA ASN A 553 19.63 20.64 -10.02
C ASN A 553 18.80 19.58 -10.76
N ASP A 554 17.92 18.87 -10.07
CA ASP A 554 17.20 17.74 -10.62
C ASP A 554 15.98 18.16 -11.47
N LEU A 555 15.76 17.37 -12.51
CA LEU A 555 14.51 17.22 -13.22
C LEU A 555 14.13 15.76 -13.10
N HIS A 556 13.12 15.48 -12.33
CA HIS A 556 12.63 14.15 -12.04
C HIS A 556 11.35 13.87 -12.81
N VAL A 557 11.35 12.82 -13.59
CA VAL A 557 10.22 12.36 -14.41
C VAL A 557 9.80 10.98 -13.94
N ALA A 558 8.55 10.82 -13.59
CA ALA A 558 8.00 9.57 -13.11
C ALA A 558 6.81 9.11 -13.94
N LEU A 559 6.72 7.80 -14.21
CA LEU A 559 5.57 7.16 -14.83
C LEU A 559 5.08 6.01 -13.94
N ARG A 560 3.75 5.90 -13.79
CA ARG A 560 3.11 4.79 -13.10
C ARG A 560 2.17 4.03 -14.03
N SER A 561 2.35 2.70 -14.10
CA SER A 561 1.40 1.75 -14.70
C SER A 561 1.51 0.44 -13.94
N SER A 562 0.58 0.22 -13.00
CA SER A 562 0.74 -0.76 -11.92
C SER A 562 -0.05 -2.04 -12.17
N PRO A 563 0.52 -3.23 -11.96
CA PRO A 563 -0.19 -4.50 -12.05
C PRO A 563 -1.22 -4.71 -10.92
N TYR A 564 -1.17 -3.92 -9.87
CA TYR A 564 -2.10 -4.04 -8.74
C TYR A 564 -3.49 -3.44 -8.98
N GLY A 565 -3.72 -2.76 -10.08
CA GLY A 565 -4.98 -2.10 -10.36
C GLY A 565 -5.26 -0.90 -9.44
N THR A 566 -6.54 -0.55 -9.33
CA THR A 566 -7.01 0.60 -8.54
C THR A 566 -7.92 0.13 -7.42
N PHE A 567 -7.37 -0.02 -6.24
CA PHE A 567 -8.10 -0.40 -5.02
C PHE A 567 -7.34 0.04 -3.76
N GLY A 568 -7.98 -0.05 -2.60
CA GLY A 568 -7.35 0.32 -1.32
C GLY A 568 -6.84 1.76 -1.35
N HIS A 569 -5.55 1.92 -1.15
CA HIS A 569 -4.88 3.24 -1.14
C HIS A 569 -4.26 3.62 -2.49
N ASN A 570 -4.56 2.87 -3.55
CA ASN A 570 -4.11 3.16 -4.90
C ASN A 570 -4.96 4.22 -5.61
N LEU A 571 -4.40 4.77 -6.68
CA LEU A 571 -4.98 5.81 -7.52
C LEU A 571 -5.32 5.26 -8.90
N ALA A 572 -6.38 5.76 -9.51
CA ALA A 572 -6.73 5.50 -10.92
C ALA A 572 -5.82 6.34 -11.84
N SER A 573 -4.51 6.08 -11.77
CA SER A 573 -3.45 6.89 -12.39
C SER A 573 -2.53 6.09 -13.31
N HIS A 574 -3.03 5.01 -13.91
CA HIS A 574 -2.22 4.24 -14.84
C HIS A 574 -1.86 5.10 -16.06
N ASN A 575 -0.62 4.98 -16.50
CA ASN A 575 0.01 5.83 -17.52
C ASN A 575 -0.01 7.34 -17.20
N ALA A 576 -0.10 7.72 -15.93
CA ALA A 576 0.16 9.10 -15.54
C ALA A 576 1.67 9.40 -15.59
N VAL A 577 2.02 10.60 -16.04
CA VAL A 577 3.39 11.13 -16.03
C VAL A 577 3.46 12.33 -15.12
N ASN A 578 4.35 12.29 -14.15
CA ASN A 578 4.56 13.36 -13.22
C ASN A 578 5.97 13.96 -13.37
N VAL A 579 6.09 15.24 -13.08
CA VAL A 579 7.36 15.97 -13.17
C VAL A 579 7.57 16.79 -11.91
N VAL A 580 8.71 16.55 -11.27
CA VAL A 580 9.24 17.34 -10.16
C VAL A 580 10.45 18.11 -10.69
N TYR A 581 10.54 19.40 -10.39
CA TYR A 581 11.63 20.24 -10.88
C TYR A 581 12.26 21.01 -9.71
N GLN A 582 13.56 20.90 -9.59
CA GLN A 582 14.35 21.55 -8.52
C GLN A 582 13.88 21.19 -7.10
N GLY A 583 13.39 19.96 -6.94
CA GLY A 583 12.89 19.43 -5.68
C GLY A 583 11.48 19.90 -5.30
N ASP A 584 10.76 20.56 -6.19
CA ASP A 584 9.37 21.01 -5.98
C ASP A 584 8.44 20.49 -7.10
N TYR A 585 7.16 20.40 -6.80
CA TYR A 585 6.15 19.94 -7.74
C TYR A 585 5.97 20.89 -8.92
N LEU A 586 5.98 20.34 -10.13
CA LEU A 586 5.68 21.06 -11.37
C LEU A 586 4.43 20.49 -12.05
N PHE A 587 4.54 19.36 -12.74
CA PHE A 587 3.42 18.67 -13.35
C PHE A 587 3.09 17.42 -12.54
N VAL A 588 2.13 17.53 -11.62
CA VAL A 588 1.79 16.49 -10.66
C VAL A 588 0.28 16.47 -10.44
N PRO A 589 -0.28 15.43 -9.83
CA PRO A 589 -1.71 15.34 -9.57
C PRO A 589 -2.31 16.59 -8.92
N TYR A 590 -3.62 16.78 -9.12
CA TYR A 590 -4.38 17.90 -8.57
C TYR A 590 -4.17 18.14 -7.08
N GLY A 591 -4.01 17.06 -6.30
CA GLY A 591 -3.75 17.17 -4.88
C GLY A 591 -3.46 15.83 -4.20
N HIS A 592 -3.45 15.85 -2.87
CA HIS A 592 -3.20 14.69 -2.02
C HIS A 592 -4.25 14.60 -0.92
N ARG A 593 -4.65 13.39 -0.57
CA ARG A 593 -5.76 13.14 0.36
C ARG A 593 -5.67 13.92 1.68
N HIS A 594 -4.51 14.00 2.29
CA HIS A 594 -4.35 14.57 3.62
C HIS A 594 -3.90 16.04 3.68
N GLY A 595 -3.63 16.65 2.53
CA GLY A 595 -3.20 18.05 2.47
C GLY A 595 -4.30 19.02 2.05
N ASP A 596 -5.26 18.52 1.29
CA ASP A 596 -6.13 19.35 0.48
C ASP A 596 -7.63 19.07 0.74
N GLY A 597 -7.97 18.20 1.70
CA GLY A 597 -9.28 18.08 2.34
C GLY A 597 -10.34 17.15 1.72
N PRO A 598 -11.67 17.40 1.88
CA PRO A 598 -12.73 16.40 1.70
C PRO A 598 -12.90 15.84 0.30
N ASN A 599 -12.44 16.55 -0.71
CA ASN A 599 -12.48 16.05 -2.08
C ASN A 599 -11.38 15.03 -2.38
N SER A 600 -10.49 14.80 -1.43
CA SER A 600 -9.31 13.97 -1.65
C SER A 600 -9.65 12.54 -2.05
N ALA A 601 -10.59 11.90 -1.37
CA ALA A 601 -10.91 10.51 -1.64
C ALA A 601 -11.56 10.29 -3.02
N ALA A 602 -12.45 11.21 -3.42
CA ALA A 602 -13.17 11.10 -4.68
C ALA A 602 -12.39 11.71 -5.86
N CYS A 603 -11.73 12.86 -5.64
CA CYS A 603 -11.05 13.59 -6.70
C CYS A 603 -9.64 13.06 -6.96
N TYR A 604 -8.86 12.83 -5.91
CA TYR A 604 -7.46 12.44 -6.08
C TYR A 604 -7.27 10.99 -6.50
N ARG A 605 -8.23 10.15 -6.22
CA ARG A 605 -8.20 8.77 -6.69
C ARG A 605 -8.64 8.66 -8.13
N HIS A 606 -9.46 9.60 -8.64
CA HIS A 606 -10.00 9.57 -9.99
C HIS A 606 -8.96 10.00 -11.03
N THR A 607 -8.96 9.36 -12.20
CA THR A 607 -8.04 9.65 -13.32
C THR A 607 -8.03 11.12 -13.75
N ARG A 608 -9.17 11.81 -13.61
CA ARG A 608 -9.29 13.26 -13.90
C ARG A 608 -8.32 14.09 -13.06
N GLY A 609 -7.94 13.65 -11.88
CA GLY A 609 -6.95 14.31 -11.03
C GLY A 609 -5.49 14.03 -11.39
N HIS A 610 -5.22 13.27 -12.46
CA HIS A 610 -3.88 12.82 -12.84
C HIS A 610 -3.52 13.19 -14.26
N ASN A 611 -2.22 13.24 -14.57
CA ASN A 611 -1.66 13.55 -15.89
C ASN A 611 -1.79 12.34 -16.83
N SER A 612 -3.00 11.99 -17.20
CA SER A 612 -3.35 10.83 -18.00
C SER A 612 -4.38 11.19 -19.08
N VAL A 613 -5.21 10.26 -19.52
CA VAL A 613 -6.17 10.43 -20.61
C VAL A 613 -7.58 10.11 -20.11
N LEU A 614 -8.58 10.88 -20.59
CA LEU A 614 -9.99 10.56 -20.41
C LEU A 614 -10.64 10.22 -21.75
N ILE A 615 -11.67 9.38 -21.71
CA ILE A 615 -12.51 8.99 -22.82
C ILE A 615 -13.93 9.51 -22.60
N ASP A 616 -14.42 10.41 -23.44
CA ASP A 616 -15.72 11.09 -23.25
C ASP A 616 -15.85 11.66 -21.81
N GLY A 617 -14.75 12.21 -21.26
CA GLY A 617 -14.66 12.75 -19.92
C GLY A 617 -14.54 11.70 -18.80
N LYS A 618 -14.46 10.40 -19.14
CA LYS A 618 -14.42 9.28 -18.19
C LYS A 618 -13.02 8.72 -18.00
N GLY A 619 -12.70 8.33 -16.76
CA GLY A 619 -11.42 7.76 -16.35
C GLY A 619 -11.48 6.25 -16.11
N GLN A 620 -10.44 5.76 -15.46
CA GLN A 620 -10.25 4.35 -15.08
C GLN A 620 -11.18 3.98 -13.92
N PRO A 621 -11.83 2.81 -13.94
CA PRO A 621 -12.64 2.34 -12.82
C PRO A 621 -11.78 2.00 -11.58
N PHE A 622 -12.41 2.09 -10.41
CA PHE A 622 -11.82 1.62 -9.16
C PHE A 622 -12.01 0.12 -9.04
N SER A 623 -11.01 -0.63 -9.47
CA SER A 623 -11.06 -2.09 -9.48
C SER A 623 -9.65 -2.67 -9.44
N PRO A 624 -9.41 -3.80 -8.74
CA PRO A 624 -8.15 -4.53 -8.86
C PRO A 624 -7.93 -5.08 -10.27
N GLN A 625 -8.99 -5.24 -11.07
CA GLN A 625 -8.90 -5.65 -12.46
C GLN A 625 -8.55 -4.50 -13.42
N ALA A 626 -8.66 -3.25 -12.97
CA ALA A 626 -8.24 -2.06 -13.71
C ALA A 626 -6.74 -1.82 -13.54
N TYR A 627 -5.92 -2.68 -14.12
CA TYR A 627 -4.46 -2.67 -13.97
C TYR A 627 -3.74 -2.21 -15.24
N GLY A 628 -2.49 -1.82 -15.06
CA GLY A 628 -1.53 -1.59 -16.11
C GLY A 628 -0.19 -2.27 -15.77
N TRP A 629 0.81 -2.14 -16.63
CA TRP A 629 2.17 -2.59 -16.36
C TRP A 629 3.18 -1.79 -17.18
N ILE A 630 4.46 -1.99 -16.90
CA ILE A 630 5.55 -1.38 -17.66
C ILE A 630 6.22 -2.46 -18.52
N PRO A 631 5.86 -2.54 -19.81
CA PRO A 631 6.43 -3.54 -20.71
C PRO A 631 7.88 -3.27 -21.09
N ARG A 632 8.34 -2.01 -21.12
CA ARG A 632 9.69 -1.66 -21.57
C ARG A 632 10.31 -0.57 -20.72
N PHE A 633 11.60 -0.73 -20.45
CA PHE A 633 12.42 0.28 -19.80
C PHE A 633 13.87 0.21 -20.34
N LEU A 634 14.45 1.36 -20.63
CA LEU A 634 15.85 1.52 -20.98
C LEU A 634 16.45 2.73 -20.28
N HIS A 635 17.67 2.60 -19.87
CA HIS A 635 18.42 3.71 -19.26
C HIS A 635 19.81 3.85 -19.87
N GLY A 636 20.10 5.06 -20.31
CA GLY A 636 21.40 5.54 -20.75
C GLY A 636 21.76 6.86 -20.07
N GLU A 637 22.90 7.40 -20.42
CA GLU A 637 23.37 8.67 -19.88
C GLU A 637 22.59 9.87 -20.40
N GLN A 638 22.32 9.91 -21.73
CA GLN A 638 21.59 10.99 -22.36
C GLN A 638 20.09 10.73 -22.47
N ILE A 639 19.70 9.45 -22.67
CA ILE A 639 18.31 9.06 -22.90
C ILE A 639 17.89 8.01 -21.86
N SER A 640 16.78 8.26 -21.20
CA SER A 640 16.02 7.21 -20.49
C SER A 640 14.66 7.04 -21.15
N TYR A 641 14.18 5.83 -21.20
CA TYR A 641 12.91 5.47 -21.84
C TYR A 641 12.10 4.52 -20.97
N VAL A 642 10.80 4.76 -20.93
CA VAL A 642 9.83 3.85 -20.31
C VAL A 642 8.57 3.79 -21.16
N CYS A 643 7.99 2.59 -21.29
CA CYS A 643 6.65 2.38 -21.84
C CYS A 643 5.72 1.88 -20.75
N GLY A 644 4.58 2.55 -20.54
CA GLY A 644 3.48 2.04 -19.75
C GLY A 644 2.36 1.54 -20.65
N ASP A 645 1.73 0.42 -20.28
CA ASP A 645 0.52 -0.10 -20.92
C ASP A 645 -0.62 -0.05 -19.91
N ALA A 646 -1.64 0.74 -20.19
CA ALA A 646 -2.84 0.92 -19.40
C ALA A 646 -4.13 0.51 -20.14
N SER A 647 -4.00 -0.32 -21.19
CA SER A 647 -5.14 -0.77 -21.98
C SER A 647 -6.20 -1.46 -21.12
N GLN A 648 -5.77 -2.31 -20.19
CA GLN A 648 -6.65 -3.01 -19.26
C GLN A 648 -7.21 -2.10 -18.14
N ALA A 649 -6.57 -0.97 -17.87
CA ALA A 649 -6.97 -0.09 -16.76
C ALA A 649 -8.34 0.57 -16.97
N TYR A 650 -8.85 0.63 -18.19
CA TYR A 650 -10.16 1.20 -18.54
C TYR A 650 -11.24 0.14 -18.78
N ASP A 651 -10.89 -1.15 -18.70
CA ASP A 651 -11.76 -2.27 -19.04
C ASP A 651 -12.00 -3.17 -17.83
N ALA A 652 -12.60 -2.62 -16.79
CA ALA A 652 -12.95 -3.39 -15.60
C ALA A 652 -14.27 -2.91 -14.98
N GLU A 653 -15.00 -3.83 -14.37
CA GLU A 653 -16.16 -3.45 -13.57
C GLU A 653 -15.70 -2.75 -12.28
N PRO A 654 -16.35 -1.66 -11.87
CA PRO A 654 -16.08 -1.02 -10.60
C PRO A 654 -16.27 -1.98 -9.44
N HIS A 655 -15.24 -2.11 -8.61
CA HIS A 655 -15.30 -2.97 -7.42
C HIS A 655 -15.95 -2.27 -6.22
N TYR A 656 -15.82 -0.95 -6.16
CA TYR A 656 -16.43 -0.13 -5.13
C TYR A 656 -17.58 0.67 -5.74
N ARG A 657 -18.73 0.60 -5.10
CA ARG A 657 -19.79 1.58 -5.28
C ARG A 657 -19.48 2.78 -4.39
N GLU A 658 -18.45 3.52 -4.75
CA GLU A 658 -18.02 4.68 -3.98
C GLU A 658 -19.09 5.76 -3.91
N ASP A 659 -19.92 5.86 -4.92
CA ASP A 659 -21.13 6.68 -4.97
C ASP A 659 -22.15 6.34 -3.85
N GLU A 660 -22.30 5.07 -3.49
CA GLU A 660 -23.14 4.64 -2.36
C GLU A 660 -22.48 4.94 -1.02
N ILE A 661 -21.16 4.75 -0.91
CA ILE A 661 -20.40 5.02 0.32
C ILE A 661 -20.38 6.51 0.62
N PHE A 662 -20.29 7.36 -0.40
CA PHE A 662 -20.16 8.79 -0.23
C PHE A 662 -21.52 9.52 -0.13
N GLY A 663 -22.65 8.82 -0.36
CA GLY A 663 -23.98 9.30 -0.04
C GLY A 663 -24.41 10.59 -0.75
N ARG A 664 -23.83 10.90 -1.91
CA ARG A 664 -24.11 12.09 -2.69
C ARG A 664 -24.70 11.70 -4.05
N ALA A 665 -26.02 11.74 -4.15
CA ALA A 665 -26.73 11.48 -5.39
C ALA A 665 -26.47 12.53 -6.50
N ASP A 666 -25.88 13.67 -6.15
CA ASP A 666 -25.54 14.76 -7.06
C ASP A 666 -24.13 14.64 -7.67
N LEU A 667 -23.35 13.65 -7.21
CA LEU A 667 -22.04 13.37 -7.75
C LEU A 667 -21.79 11.86 -7.84
N LEU A 668 -22.33 11.25 -8.86
CA LEU A 668 -22.09 9.84 -9.15
C LEU A 668 -20.73 9.71 -9.82
N ILE A 669 -19.70 9.29 -9.05
CA ILE A 669 -18.36 9.02 -9.57
C ILE A 669 -18.43 7.95 -10.65
N SER A 670 -19.38 7.00 -10.54
CA SER A 670 -19.67 6.00 -11.56
C SER A 670 -19.95 6.59 -12.95
N ASP A 671 -20.52 7.80 -13.04
CA ASP A 671 -20.79 8.47 -14.31
C ASP A 671 -19.50 8.99 -14.98
N HIS A 672 -18.42 9.07 -14.22
CA HIS A 672 -17.10 9.52 -14.70
C HIS A 672 -16.12 8.37 -14.94
N ILE A 673 -16.57 7.12 -14.91
CA ILE A 673 -15.76 5.91 -15.09
C ILE A 673 -16.06 5.28 -16.45
N SER A 674 -15.00 4.97 -17.20
CA SER A 674 -15.10 4.22 -18.47
C SER A 674 -15.43 2.75 -18.18
N ARG A 675 -16.18 2.13 -19.08
CA ARG A 675 -16.51 0.71 -19.01
C ARG A 675 -16.21 0.04 -20.34
N GLY A 676 -14.96 -0.40 -20.51
CA GLY A 676 -14.57 -1.23 -21.61
C GLY A 676 -14.50 -0.56 -22.99
N ASP A 677 -14.45 0.76 -23.06
CA ASP A 677 -14.32 1.47 -24.34
C ASP A 677 -12.88 1.54 -24.87
N MET A 678 -11.88 1.42 -24.00
CA MET A 678 -10.46 1.45 -24.36
C MET A 678 -10.02 0.11 -24.94
N GLN A 679 -9.32 0.11 -26.06
CA GLN A 679 -8.66 -1.07 -26.63
C GLN A 679 -7.15 -1.00 -26.46
N ARG A 680 -6.57 0.21 -26.61
CA ARG A 680 -5.13 0.43 -26.47
C ARG A 680 -4.88 1.75 -25.77
N PHE A 681 -4.01 1.72 -24.78
CA PHE A 681 -3.36 2.89 -24.23
C PHE A 681 -1.93 2.54 -23.84
N ARG A 682 -1.01 2.74 -24.80
CA ARG A 682 0.43 2.71 -24.54
C ARG A 682 0.96 4.12 -24.52
N ARG A 683 1.72 4.44 -23.48
CA ARG A 683 2.41 5.71 -23.31
C ARG A 683 3.91 5.48 -23.28
N HIS A 684 4.60 6.04 -24.25
CA HIS A 684 6.06 6.03 -24.33
C HIS A 684 6.58 7.36 -23.79
N VAL A 685 7.45 7.32 -22.79
CA VAL A 685 8.07 8.49 -22.20
C VAL A 685 9.57 8.39 -22.36
N LEU A 686 10.17 9.39 -23.01
CA LEU A 686 11.61 9.55 -23.07
C LEU A 686 12.00 10.78 -22.27
N PHE A 687 13.03 10.62 -21.45
CA PHE A 687 13.72 11.74 -20.85
C PHE A 687 15.04 11.96 -21.60
N LEU A 688 15.09 13.01 -22.40
CA LEU A 688 16.25 13.48 -23.16
C LEU A 688 16.94 14.55 -22.33
N ARG A 689 17.99 14.14 -21.63
CA ARG A 689 18.71 15.04 -20.71
C ARG A 689 19.36 16.19 -21.46
N PRO A 690 19.43 17.37 -20.86
CA PRO A 690 19.06 17.67 -19.46
C PRO A 690 17.61 18.14 -19.26
N SER A 691 16.81 18.43 -20.31
CA SER A 691 15.66 19.33 -20.18
C SER A 691 14.41 18.96 -20.99
N LEU A 692 14.49 17.97 -21.90
CA LEU A 692 13.39 17.63 -22.79
C LEU A 692 12.75 16.29 -22.41
N ILE A 693 11.44 16.30 -22.17
CA ILE A 693 10.62 15.10 -21.95
C ILE A 693 9.73 14.91 -23.18
N VAL A 694 9.74 13.73 -23.76
CA VAL A 694 8.91 13.36 -24.90
C VAL A 694 7.87 12.36 -24.44
N VAL A 695 6.60 12.65 -24.64
CA VAL A 695 5.49 11.72 -24.38
C VAL A 695 4.84 11.38 -25.72
N TYR A 696 4.83 10.10 -26.09
CA TYR A 696 4.19 9.61 -27.30
C TYR A 696 3.13 8.58 -26.94
N ASP A 697 1.86 8.87 -27.27
CA ASP A 697 0.72 8.04 -26.90
C ASP A 697 0.11 7.31 -28.10
N GLU A 698 -0.12 6.02 -27.91
CA GLU A 698 -0.92 5.16 -28.77
C GLU A 698 -2.28 4.95 -28.10
N LEU A 699 -3.33 5.54 -28.69
CA LEU A 699 -4.68 5.48 -28.15
C LEU A 699 -5.64 4.86 -29.17
N GLU A 700 -6.44 3.89 -28.71
CA GLU A 700 -7.47 3.23 -29.51
C GLU A 700 -8.69 2.90 -28.65
N ALA A 701 -9.87 3.19 -29.17
CA ALA A 701 -11.16 2.89 -28.55
C ALA A 701 -12.03 2.06 -29.48
N LYS A 702 -12.99 1.31 -28.93
CA LYS A 702 -13.94 0.44 -29.66
C LYS A 702 -14.90 1.23 -30.56
N LYS A 703 -15.07 2.53 -30.32
CA LYS A 703 -15.95 3.44 -31.06
C LYS A 703 -15.36 4.84 -31.10
N PRO A 704 -15.82 5.76 -31.97
CA PRO A 704 -15.37 7.14 -31.93
C PRO A 704 -15.71 7.81 -30.60
N VAL A 705 -14.70 8.35 -29.92
CA VAL A 705 -14.79 9.02 -28.62
C VAL A 705 -14.12 10.38 -28.66
N GLN A 706 -14.46 11.26 -27.76
CA GLN A 706 -13.65 12.44 -27.46
C GLN A 706 -12.50 12.02 -26.54
N TRP A 707 -11.30 12.39 -26.90
CA TRP A 707 -10.10 12.20 -26.09
C TRP A 707 -9.75 13.49 -25.38
N ASP A 708 -9.47 13.41 -24.07
CA ASP A 708 -8.93 14.50 -23.29
C ASP A 708 -7.56 14.09 -22.76
N TRP A 709 -6.51 14.73 -23.22
CA TRP A 709 -5.18 14.62 -22.65
C TRP A 709 -5.05 15.64 -21.52
N VAL A 710 -4.88 15.17 -20.28
CA VAL A 710 -4.99 15.99 -19.08
C VAL A 710 -3.62 16.28 -18.50
N LEU A 711 -3.36 17.56 -18.17
CA LEU A 711 -2.16 18.00 -17.49
C LEU A 711 -2.49 18.90 -16.31
N HIS A 712 -2.00 18.54 -15.15
CA HIS A 712 -2.06 19.36 -13.93
C HIS A 712 -0.73 20.04 -13.68
N CYS A 713 -0.76 21.29 -13.26
CA CYS A 713 0.41 22.06 -12.89
C CYS A 713 0.19 22.79 -11.56
N ARG A 714 1.20 22.76 -10.70
CA ARG A 714 1.16 23.52 -9.42
C ARG A 714 1.31 25.03 -9.61
N LYS A 715 1.57 25.47 -10.82
CA LYS A 715 1.62 26.87 -11.23
C LYS A 715 0.48 27.16 -12.21
N MET A 716 0.34 28.42 -12.58
CA MET A 716 -0.63 28.80 -13.60
C MET A 716 -0.13 28.37 -14.99
N LEU A 717 -1.04 27.80 -15.76
CA LEU A 717 -0.85 27.49 -17.16
C LEU A 717 -1.51 28.55 -18.04
N THR A 718 -0.84 28.91 -19.12
CA THR A 718 -1.41 29.73 -20.19
C THR A 718 -1.39 28.89 -21.47
N ALA A 719 -2.51 28.84 -22.20
CA ALA A 719 -2.66 28.11 -23.44
C ALA A 719 -2.63 29.04 -24.65
N ASP A 720 -1.88 28.67 -25.69
CA ASP A 720 -1.90 29.24 -27.04
C ASP A 720 -2.00 28.08 -28.04
N GLY A 721 -3.21 27.85 -28.56
CA GLY A 721 -3.51 26.66 -29.33
C GLY A 721 -3.31 25.37 -28.52
N ALA A 722 -2.40 24.52 -29.01
CA ALA A 722 -1.99 23.27 -28.31
C ALA A 722 -0.67 23.44 -27.55
N ARG A 723 -0.19 24.65 -27.37
CA ARG A 723 0.97 24.98 -26.56
C ARG A 723 0.54 25.48 -25.20
N LEU A 724 1.17 24.96 -24.15
CA LEU A 724 1.02 25.39 -22.76
C LEU A 724 2.34 25.99 -22.25
N THR A 725 2.25 27.09 -21.53
CA THR A 725 3.40 27.70 -20.83
C THR A 725 3.09 27.81 -19.36
N VAL A 726 4.13 27.76 -18.52
CA VAL A 726 4.02 27.78 -17.06
C VAL A 726 4.47 29.14 -16.53
N ASP A 727 3.63 29.82 -15.78
CA ASP A 727 3.98 31.12 -15.19
C ASP A 727 5.08 30.97 -14.13
N GLY A 728 6.09 31.82 -14.25
CA GLY A 728 7.20 31.91 -13.30
C GLY A 728 8.21 30.76 -13.35
N VAL A 729 8.06 29.83 -14.30
CA VAL A 729 8.99 28.72 -14.53
C VAL A 729 9.30 28.62 -16.01
N LYS A 730 10.57 28.43 -16.37
CA LYS A 730 10.95 28.13 -17.76
C LYS A 730 10.48 26.71 -18.13
N ALA A 731 9.17 26.57 -18.36
CA ALA A 731 8.58 25.30 -18.74
C ALA A 731 7.46 25.52 -19.79
N SER A 732 7.42 24.64 -20.77
CA SER A 732 6.37 24.61 -21.79
C SER A 732 6.05 23.18 -22.21
N VAL A 733 4.86 23.01 -22.78
CA VAL A 733 4.40 21.74 -23.35
C VAL A 733 3.80 22.05 -24.73
N ASP A 734 4.36 21.49 -25.77
CA ASP A 734 3.85 21.58 -27.13
C ASP A 734 3.26 20.22 -27.51
N VAL A 735 1.99 20.20 -27.92
CA VAL A 735 1.27 18.97 -28.24
C VAL A 735 0.95 18.90 -29.73
N LEU A 736 1.46 17.86 -30.37
CA LEU A 736 1.13 17.48 -31.75
C LEU A 736 0.22 16.26 -31.69
N SER A 737 -0.81 16.20 -32.52
CA SER A 737 -1.76 15.10 -32.53
C SER A 737 -2.30 14.78 -33.92
N SER A 738 -2.69 13.51 -34.13
CA SER A 738 -3.25 13.05 -35.42
C SER A 738 -4.65 13.61 -35.69
N THR A 739 -5.39 13.97 -34.65
CA THR A 739 -6.64 14.73 -34.70
C THR A 739 -6.41 16.04 -33.97
N PRO A 740 -6.76 17.23 -34.54
CA PRO A 740 -6.55 18.49 -33.86
C PRO A 740 -7.12 18.51 -32.44
N MET A 741 -6.37 19.09 -31.52
CA MET A 741 -6.78 19.24 -30.10
C MET A 741 -6.82 20.73 -29.74
N ALA A 742 -7.75 21.09 -28.88
CA ALA A 742 -7.88 22.43 -28.33
C ALA A 742 -7.63 22.39 -26.82
N ALA A 743 -6.77 23.27 -26.33
CA ALA A 743 -6.48 23.38 -24.91
C ALA A 743 -7.51 24.26 -24.20
N THR A 744 -8.02 23.79 -23.08
CA THR A 744 -8.81 24.56 -22.12
C THR A 744 -8.09 24.52 -20.76
N VAL A 745 -7.75 25.68 -20.23
CA VAL A 745 -7.14 25.80 -18.91
C VAL A 745 -8.21 26.18 -17.89
N LYS A 746 -8.26 25.43 -16.79
CA LYS A 746 -9.18 25.65 -15.67
C LYS A 746 -8.39 25.90 -14.39
N THR A 747 -8.93 26.74 -13.53
CA THR A 747 -8.38 27.08 -12.23
C THR A 747 -9.32 26.75 -11.05
N GLU A 748 -10.59 26.47 -11.36
CA GLU A 748 -11.55 26.02 -10.36
C GLU A 748 -11.33 24.56 -9.96
N PRO A 749 -11.80 24.14 -8.77
CA PRO A 749 -11.76 22.76 -8.34
C PRO A 749 -12.40 21.82 -9.36
N MET A 750 -11.76 20.71 -9.67
CA MET A 750 -12.22 19.74 -10.68
C MET A 750 -13.52 19.04 -10.32
N PHE A 751 -13.81 18.95 -9.06
CA PHE A 751 -15.03 18.39 -8.51
C PHE A 751 -15.63 19.35 -7.48
N PRO A 752 -16.96 19.42 -7.38
CA PRO A 752 -17.59 20.14 -6.27
C PRO A 752 -17.16 19.53 -4.94
N ALA A 753 -17.13 20.36 -3.90
CA ALA A 753 -16.78 19.89 -2.56
C ALA A 753 -17.73 18.76 -2.13
N ILE A 754 -17.18 17.57 -1.94
CA ILE A 754 -17.89 16.41 -1.45
C ILE A 754 -17.64 16.31 0.05
N ASN A 755 -18.70 16.43 0.82
CA ASN A 755 -18.64 16.17 2.25
C ASN A 755 -18.66 14.66 2.49
N PHE A 756 -17.50 14.02 2.37
CA PHE A 756 -17.36 12.60 2.59
C PHE A 756 -17.66 12.24 4.05
N MET A 757 -18.83 11.66 4.30
CA MET A 757 -19.34 11.27 5.63
C MET A 757 -19.23 12.35 6.72
N GLY A 758 -19.08 13.61 6.34
CA GLY A 758 -18.78 14.68 7.28
C GLY A 758 -17.40 14.61 7.94
N MET A 759 -16.56 13.67 7.51
CA MET A 759 -15.31 13.29 8.17
C MET A 759 -14.23 14.37 8.06
N TYR A 760 -14.28 15.16 6.99
CA TYR A 760 -13.24 16.13 6.67
C TYR A 760 -13.70 17.59 6.66
N ASP A 761 -14.96 17.85 7.03
CA ASP A 761 -15.52 19.20 7.05
C ASP A 761 -14.93 20.09 8.17
N PHE A 762 -14.27 19.46 9.15
CA PHE A 762 -13.65 20.17 10.25
C PHE A 762 -12.34 20.89 9.88
N GLU A 763 -11.65 20.47 8.84
CA GLU A 763 -10.44 21.17 8.39
C GLU A 763 -10.77 22.46 7.63
N ASN A 764 -11.88 22.48 6.89
CA ASN A 764 -12.29 23.62 6.05
C ASN A 764 -13.62 24.24 6.42
N GLN A 765 -14.33 23.74 7.42
CA GLN A 765 -15.61 24.31 7.89
C GLN A 765 -16.62 24.57 6.76
N GLY A 766 -16.72 23.66 5.79
CA GLY A 766 -17.62 23.79 4.65
C GLY A 766 -17.16 24.78 3.57
N LYS A 767 -15.96 25.31 3.65
CA LYS A 767 -15.41 26.16 2.59
C LYS A 767 -14.91 25.31 1.42
N PRO A 768 -15.01 25.78 0.18
CA PRO A 768 -14.37 25.15 -0.97
C PRO A 768 -12.85 25.04 -0.74
N PHE A 769 -12.26 23.95 -1.23
CA PHE A 769 -10.79 23.82 -1.18
C PHE A 769 -10.15 24.92 -2.02
N PRO A 770 -9.02 25.47 -1.55
CA PRO A 770 -8.22 26.34 -2.37
C PRO A 770 -7.75 25.55 -3.59
N ASN A 771 -7.82 26.18 -4.75
CA ASN A 771 -7.24 25.62 -5.97
C ASN A 771 -5.72 25.43 -5.80
N VAL A 772 -5.21 24.26 -6.18
CA VAL A 772 -3.80 23.90 -6.02
C VAL A 772 -3.04 24.06 -7.33
N GLY A 773 -3.37 25.05 -8.14
CA GLY A 773 -2.73 25.30 -9.42
C GLY A 773 -3.74 25.39 -10.56
N SER A 774 -3.36 24.89 -11.74
CA SER A 774 -4.19 24.90 -12.92
C SER A 774 -4.24 23.53 -13.60
N HIS A 775 -5.28 23.31 -14.40
CA HIS A 775 -5.55 22.07 -15.11
C HIS A 775 -5.77 22.38 -16.58
N ALA A 776 -5.01 21.76 -17.47
CA ALA A 776 -5.21 21.83 -18.89
C ALA A 776 -5.88 20.56 -19.40
N TYR A 777 -6.95 20.71 -20.17
CA TYR A 777 -7.57 19.67 -20.96
C TYR A 777 -7.26 19.98 -22.41
N LEU A 778 -6.51 19.11 -23.08
CA LEU A 778 -6.33 19.14 -24.52
C LEU A 778 -7.33 18.12 -25.08
N SER A 779 -8.45 18.64 -25.61
CA SER A 779 -9.57 17.84 -26.07
C SER A 779 -9.58 17.77 -27.59
N THR A 780 -9.82 16.58 -28.16
CA THR A 780 -9.97 16.43 -29.62
C THR A 780 -11.16 17.24 -30.11
N THR A 781 -10.99 17.94 -31.23
CA THR A 781 -12.06 18.78 -31.84
C THR A 781 -13.15 17.95 -32.52
N ALA A 782 -12.87 16.66 -32.75
CA ALA A 782 -13.84 15.70 -33.29
C ALA A 782 -13.66 14.35 -32.56
N LYS A 783 -14.72 13.57 -32.46
CA LYS A 783 -14.66 12.19 -31.98
C LYS A 783 -13.93 11.30 -32.97
N THR A 784 -13.01 10.51 -32.48
CA THR A 784 -12.21 9.56 -33.28
C THR A 784 -11.98 8.26 -32.49
N PRO A 785 -11.96 7.08 -33.15
CA PRO A 785 -11.66 5.83 -32.47
C PRO A 785 -10.17 5.66 -32.18
N GLN A 786 -9.30 6.38 -32.89
CA GLN A 786 -7.85 6.25 -32.75
C GLN A 786 -7.20 7.64 -32.67
N LEU A 787 -6.15 7.75 -31.85
CA LEU A 787 -5.42 8.99 -31.69
C LEU A 787 -3.92 8.70 -31.47
N ARG A 788 -3.06 9.49 -32.09
CA ARG A 788 -1.63 9.63 -31.74
C ARG A 788 -1.40 11.00 -31.14
N VAL A 789 -0.66 11.04 -30.05
CA VAL A 789 -0.24 12.30 -29.42
C VAL A 789 1.26 12.28 -29.25
N LEU A 790 1.92 13.37 -29.65
CA LEU A 790 3.34 13.63 -29.38
C LEU A 790 3.42 14.93 -28.60
N ALA A 791 3.71 14.85 -27.30
CA ALA A 791 3.92 16.01 -26.45
C ALA A 791 5.41 16.19 -26.14
N LEU A 792 5.88 17.41 -26.32
CA LEU A 792 7.25 17.86 -26.06
C LEU A 792 7.21 18.80 -24.84
N MET A 793 7.69 18.30 -23.69
CA MET A 793 7.71 19.07 -22.44
C MET A 793 9.15 19.56 -22.20
N GLN A 794 9.37 20.84 -22.27
CA GLN A 794 10.66 21.47 -22.03
C GLN A 794 10.68 22.09 -20.63
N VAL A 795 11.68 21.76 -19.81
CA VAL A 795 11.79 22.25 -18.43
C VAL A 795 13.22 22.72 -18.14
N GLY A 796 13.34 23.97 -17.78
CA GLY A 796 14.61 24.64 -17.50
C GLY A 796 15.20 25.32 -18.75
N GLU A 797 15.39 24.57 -19.82
CA GLU A 797 15.83 25.07 -21.11
C GLU A 797 14.66 25.15 -22.08
N GLN A 798 14.68 26.15 -22.97
CA GLN A 798 13.61 26.34 -23.95
C GLN A 798 14.25 26.50 -25.34
N TYR A 799 13.81 25.67 -26.26
CA TYR A 799 14.24 25.67 -27.66
C TYR A 799 13.04 25.86 -28.59
N PRO A 800 13.23 26.50 -29.73
CA PRO A 800 12.21 26.50 -30.77
C PRO A 800 11.90 25.08 -31.23
N ILE A 801 10.62 24.82 -31.47
CA ILE A 801 10.16 23.57 -32.07
C ILE A 801 10.00 23.82 -33.57
N ILE A 802 10.79 23.13 -34.35
CA ILE A 802 10.84 23.29 -35.82
C ILE A 802 10.32 22.01 -36.46
N GLN A 803 9.20 22.11 -37.14
CA GLN A 803 8.70 20.99 -37.93
C GLN A 803 9.42 20.98 -39.27
N LYS A 804 10.08 19.89 -39.62
CA LYS A 804 10.86 19.76 -40.87
C LYS A 804 10.91 18.30 -41.32
N ASP A 805 10.72 18.11 -42.62
CA ASP A 805 10.86 16.79 -43.30
C ASP A 805 10.10 15.65 -42.61
N GLY A 806 8.88 15.93 -42.11
CA GLY A 806 8.05 14.95 -41.38
C GLY A 806 8.54 14.60 -39.97
N GLY A 807 9.49 15.39 -39.43
CA GLY A 807 10.00 15.28 -38.09
C GLY A 807 9.93 16.59 -37.33
N VAL A 808 10.45 16.58 -36.11
CA VAL A 808 10.52 17.73 -35.22
C VAL A 808 11.95 17.89 -34.72
N GLU A 809 12.48 19.09 -34.82
CA GLU A 809 13.75 19.48 -34.19
C GLU A 809 13.45 20.32 -32.92
N CYS A 810 14.10 19.96 -31.81
CA CYS A 810 14.00 20.66 -30.52
C CYS A 810 15.37 20.65 -29.82
N GLY A 811 16.04 21.82 -29.77
CA GLY A 811 17.41 21.91 -29.28
C GLY A 811 18.37 20.97 -30.03
N PRO A 812 19.15 20.15 -29.33
CA PRO A 812 20.08 19.22 -29.98
C PRO A 812 19.39 17.98 -30.58
N TRP A 813 18.09 17.81 -30.37
CA TRP A 813 17.36 16.59 -30.69
C TRP A 813 16.57 16.69 -31.96
N THR A 814 16.56 15.60 -32.71
CA THR A 814 15.67 15.36 -33.86
C THR A 814 14.77 14.18 -33.55
N LEU A 815 13.46 14.35 -33.76
CA LEU A 815 12.43 13.35 -33.45
C LEU A 815 11.61 13.06 -34.72
N ARG A 816 11.27 11.81 -34.95
CA ARG A 816 10.29 11.41 -35.97
C ARG A 816 9.33 10.42 -35.35
N ALA A 817 8.06 10.75 -35.36
CA ALA A 817 6.99 9.92 -34.79
C ALA A 817 5.98 9.59 -35.90
N GLU A 818 5.52 8.34 -35.95
CA GLU A 818 4.40 7.96 -36.78
C GLU A 818 3.10 8.51 -36.18
N MET A 819 2.56 9.54 -36.86
CA MET A 819 1.35 10.22 -36.39
C MET A 819 0.08 9.69 -37.05
N ASN A 820 0.16 8.82 -38.06
CA ASN A 820 -1.00 8.14 -38.63
C ASN A 820 -1.40 6.97 -37.70
N PRO A 821 -2.57 7.05 -37.00
CA PRO A 821 -2.95 6.02 -36.05
C PRO A 821 -3.28 4.66 -36.70
N SER A 822 -3.50 4.61 -38.03
CA SER A 822 -3.70 3.36 -38.77
C SER A 822 -2.40 2.62 -39.07
N GLN A 823 -1.24 3.26 -38.84
CA GLN A 823 0.06 2.63 -38.98
C GLN A 823 0.60 2.13 -37.62
N PRO A 824 1.47 1.12 -37.59
CA PRO A 824 2.19 0.76 -36.41
C PRO A 824 2.93 1.94 -35.80
N ALA A 825 2.88 2.08 -34.48
CA ALA A 825 3.60 3.16 -33.81
C ALA A 825 5.11 3.04 -34.05
N ASN A 826 5.75 4.16 -34.35
CA ASN A 826 7.18 4.29 -34.54
C ASN A 826 7.65 5.64 -34.01
N LEU A 827 8.75 5.63 -33.29
CA LEU A 827 9.39 6.84 -32.79
C LEU A 827 10.91 6.66 -32.90
N THR A 828 11.54 7.59 -33.56
CA THR A 828 12.99 7.70 -33.59
C THR A 828 13.42 9.03 -33.01
N VAL A 829 14.42 8.99 -32.16
CA VAL A 829 15.04 10.17 -31.57
C VAL A 829 16.54 10.08 -31.76
N SER A 830 17.17 11.16 -32.17
CA SER A 830 18.62 11.22 -32.29
C SER A 830 19.16 12.57 -31.85
N ASN A 831 20.31 12.57 -31.19
CA ASN A 831 21.09 13.76 -30.98
C ASN A 831 21.77 14.14 -32.31
N ARG A 832 21.75 15.42 -32.68
CA ARG A 832 22.32 15.89 -33.96
C ARG A 832 23.83 15.68 -34.11
N ASP A 833 24.52 15.53 -32.98
CA ASP A 833 25.96 15.20 -32.99
C ASP A 833 26.22 13.69 -33.13
N GLY A 834 25.19 12.87 -33.22
CA GLY A 834 25.29 11.42 -33.34
C GLY A 834 25.67 10.68 -32.03
N SER A 835 25.74 11.38 -30.91
CA SER A 835 26.17 10.79 -29.64
C SER A 835 25.12 9.87 -29.01
N ALA A 836 23.84 10.05 -29.33
CA ALA A 836 22.76 9.22 -28.81
C ALA A 836 21.62 9.06 -29.84
N ALA A 837 21.02 7.86 -29.86
CA ALA A 837 19.86 7.56 -30.67
C ALA A 837 18.94 6.54 -29.95
N PHE A 838 17.65 6.72 -30.15
CA PHE A 838 16.61 5.78 -29.70
C PHE A 838 15.70 5.43 -30.87
N VAL A 839 15.32 4.15 -30.94
CA VAL A 839 14.39 3.63 -31.94
C VAL A 839 13.33 2.77 -31.25
N LEU A 840 12.09 3.20 -31.38
CA LEU A 840 10.94 2.39 -31.02
C LEU A 840 10.55 1.55 -32.24
N LYS A 841 10.68 0.24 -32.13
CA LYS A 841 10.17 -0.72 -33.11
C LYS A 841 8.95 -1.41 -32.52
N THR A 842 7.82 -1.25 -33.16
CA THR A 842 6.61 -2.02 -32.87
C THR A 842 6.25 -2.83 -34.11
N PRO A 843 5.48 -3.85 -34.03
CA PRO A 843 4.26 -4.09 -33.29
C PRO A 843 4.36 -5.08 -32.13
N ASP A 844 3.25 -5.70 -31.75
CA ASP A 844 3.12 -6.65 -30.65
C ASP A 844 4.34 -7.56 -30.48
N ARG A 845 5.04 -7.41 -29.34
CA ARG A 845 6.37 -7.94 -29.01
C ARG A 845 7.54 -7.23 -29.67
N GLY A 846 7.35 -5.98 -30.08
CA GLY A 846 8.41 -5.18 -30.68
C GLY A 846 9.56 -4.91 -29.73
N GLU A 847 10.65 -4.45 -30.31
CA GLU A 847 11.90 -4.12 -29.65
C GLU A 847 12.07 -2.60 -29.57
N SER A 848 12.60 -2.09 -28.47
CA SER A 848 13.13 -0.73 -28.38
C SER A 848 14.65 -0.79 -28.22
N VAL A 849 15.35 0.08 -28.94
CA VAL A 849 16.81 0.10 -28.99
C VAL A 849 17.31 1.50 -28.64
N LEU A 850 18.22 1.54 -27.68
CA LEU A 850 18.97 2.72 -27.29
C LEU A 850 20.44 2.53 -27.69
N THR A 851 21.00 3.52 -28.39
CA THR A 851 22.41 3.55 -28.76
C THR A 851 23.03 4.84 -28.24
N GLU A 852 24.12 4.76 -27.51
CA GLU A 852 24.85 5.91 -27.00
C GLU A 852 26.36 5.72 -27.19
N THR A 853 27.07 6.82 -27.49
CA THR A 853 28.53 6.85 -27.55
C THR A 853 29.07 7.48 -26.27
N ILE A 854 29.69 6.68 -25.43
CA ILE A 854 30.25 7.08 -24.13
C ILE A 854 31.77 6.87 -24.17
N GLY A 855 32.53 7.93 -23.94
CA GLY A 855 33.99 7.85 -24.00
C GLY A 855 34.54 7.34 -25.33
N GLY A 856 33.84 7.61 -26.43
CA GLY A 856 34.21 7.14 -27.78
C GLY A 856 33.79 5.69 -28.11
N GLN A 857 33.17 4.99 -27.17
CA GLN A 857 32.65 3.62 -27.38
C GLN A 857 31.15 3.64 -27.54
N GLN A 858 30.65 2.93 -28.53
CA GLN A 858 29.23 2.78 -28.76
C GLN A 858 28.66 1.67 -27.86
N LYS A 859 27.66 2.04 -27.04
CA LYS A 859 26.86 1.13 -26.22
C LYS A 859 25.47 0.99 -26.83
N VAL A 860 25.04 -0.24 -27.04
CA VAL A 860 23.70 -0.57 -27.54
C VAL A 860 22.95 -1.36 -26.48
N VAL A 861 21.79 -0.86 -26.07
CA VAL A 861 20.90 -1.52 -25.11
C VAL A 861 19.54 -1.77 -25.75
N LYS A 862 19.00 -2.94 -25.54
CA LYS A 862 17.73 -3.34 -26.14
C LYS A 862 16.77 -3.84 -25.07
N THR A 863 15.48 -3.66 -25.32
CA THR A 863 14.41 -4.24 -24.52
C THR A 863 13.27 -4.73 -25.40
N VAL A 864 12.59 -5.76 -24.95
CA VAL A 864 11.39 -6.30 -25.57
C VAL A 864 10.22 -6.19 -24.61
N ASP A 865 8.99 -6.41 -25.09
CA ASP A 865 7.81 -6.36 -24.25
C ASP A 865 7.88 -7.42 -23.14
N ARG A 866 7.85 -6.95 -21.90
CA ARG A 866 7.62 -7.78 -20.72
C ARG A 866 6.15 -8.17 -20.67
N ILE A 867 5.87 -9.44 -20.38
CA ILE A 867 4.52 -9.92 -20.11
C ILE A 867 4.06 -9.37 -18.75
N PRO A 868 2.81 -8.93 -18.61
CA PRO A 868 2.30 -8.53 -17.30
C PRO A 868 2.31 -9.71 -16.32
N ASP A 869 2.68 -9.43 -15.08
CA ASP A 869 2.68 -10.42 -13.98
C ASP A 869 1.28 -10.75 -13.46
N VAL A 870 0.27 -10.40 -14.23
CA VAL A 870 -1.14 -10.62 -13.92
C VAL A 870 -1.71 -11.56 -14.97
N ALA A 871 -2.25 -12.69 -14.54
CA ALA A 871 -2.96 -13.60 -15.44
C ALA A 871 -4.25 -12.90 -15.92
N LYS A 872 -4.37 -12.67 -17.23
CA LYS A 872 -5.53 -11.97 -17.83
C LYS A 872 -6.84 -12.74 -17.64
N ASP A 873 -6.78 -14.04 -17.48
CA ASP A 873 -7.87 -15.00 -17.44
C ASP A 873 -8.22 -15.42 -16.01
N VAL A 874 -7.78 -14.69 -15.02
CA VAL A 874 -8.22 -14.92 -13.65
C VAL A 874 -9.71 -14.65 -13.59
N GLU A 875 -10.50 -15.68 -13.69
CA GLU A 875 -11.87 -15.64 -13.19
C GLU A 875 -11.77 -15.41 -11.68
N TRP A 876 -12.07 -14.20 -11.31
CA TRP A 876 -12.32 -13.89 -9.93
C TRP A 876 -13.53 -14.72 -9.51
N ASP A 877 -13.39 -15.54 -8.48
CA ASP A 877 -14.53 -16.24 -7.93
C ASP A 877 -15.59 -15.17 -7.59
N SER A 878 -16.46 -14.90 -8.56
CA SER A 878 -17.75 -14.31 -8.27
C SER A 878 -18.39 -15.24 -7.23
N ASN A 879 -19.16 -14.70 -6.31
CA ASN A 879 -19.99 -15.49 -5.40
C ASN A 879 -20.93 -16.39 -6.23
N ASP A 880 -20.35 -17.33 -6.99
CA ASP A 880 -21.04 -18.33 -7.78
C ASP A 880 -21.54 -19.39 -6.83
N GLY A 881 -22.62 -19.09 -6.18
CA GLY A 881 -23.23 -20.21 -5.51
C GLY A 881 -24.33 -19.95 -4.52
N GLU A 882 -24.90 -18.78 -4.44
CA GLU A 882 -26.21 -18.64 -3.82
C GLU A 882 -27.09 -17.69 -4.65
N LYS A 883 -27.70 -18.27 -5.70
CA LYS A 883 -29.02 -17.84 -6.18
C LYS A 883 -30.08 -18.54 -5.38
#